data_dfbc4f513932566cb6db7de8fe53cc13
#
_entry.id   dfbc4f513932566cb6db7de8fe53cc13
#
_cell.length_a   1.000
_cell.length_b   1.000
_cell.length_c   1.000
_cell.angle_alpha   90.00
_cell.angle_beta   90.00
_cell.angle_gamma   90.00
#
_symmetry.space_group_name_H-M   'P 1'
#
loop_
_entity.id
_entity.type
_entity.pdbx_description
1 polymer ?
#
loop_
_entity_poly.entity_id
_entity_poly.type
_entity_poly.pdbx_seq_one_letter_code
_entity_poly.pdbx_strand_id
1 'polypeptide(L)'
;MNRLHDLDKIKFGMRYTIYSPLDGQPCMDHDRSEGEGGGPTEYTGIKMEVVQWSKAALEAIGNVVEGKKVFLVAATLRPETMYGQTNCFVGTTLDYGLFSANDEEIYVCSYRAARNMAFQDIIRPRDNPVKLAELKGSLIIGTKIKAPFSVNPEVYVLPMEGVLASKGTGVVTSVPSDSPDDYATLMDLRKKAEFYKIDPEWAALDPVPVLSTPTYGEMTAPVLIKQLKIQSQKDTVRLAEAKELAYKEGFYKGTMSIGEFKGMPVEEAKPRVRQKMIEAGLAFAYAEPDRFVKSRSGDECVVALMDQWYLDYGEEKWKAQAEKLLERMNTYSSETKHAFEAVLNWLNKWACARTYGLGSKLPWDPQFLVESLSDSTIYMSYYTVSNLLHSDMTGSKPGPLGITPDQMTDEVWDYVLASGPFPSNSDIPKESLQKLRHSFDYFYPMDIRSSGKDLIPNHLTFAVYNHVALFPERHWPLSMRANGHLMLNGKKMAKSTGNFLTLRQAINKWGTDATRLALADAGDGIEDANFDDTIANASILRLHTLIGWCQESADGGSGYRTGDFTYHDRVFQEEFINLAAETKRHYEATNYKDALKSALYETLMARDWYREVTFEEGMHSDLVRQFNRTLVLLMAPITPHVSEHIWTTVLKEEGSIQTALWPDPPASYQPCPDLIAAGQYMRGTLKTMRDAEILLMKKKAKKGAQGGPAAYDPAAEKKAVNVIVANRFPAWQDDSIEIMQRAYDEKTGTIDDAKVKDELAAKGLLKDKRIMPFIQLQKKRIAQLGAASTFRRQLLFSEVEVLKLLIPYIKKNLKLTDVSVMTVEEARSSSAAPDTLIEQSEPGSPAINFYNP
;
A
#
# COMPACT_ATOMS: atom_id res chain seq x y z
N MET A 1 15.40 2.29 27.38
CA MET A 1 16.61 1.54 26.99
C MET A 1 17.04 0.59 28.09
N ASN A 2 17.25 1.07 29.35
CA ASN A 2 17.64 0.19 30.48
C ASN A 2 16.76 -1.05 30.57
N ARG A 3 15.44 -0.91 30.56
CA ARG A 3 14.52 -2.04 30.66
C ARG A 3 14.63 -3.03 29.50
N LEU A 4 14.84 -2.55 28.26
CA LEU A 4 15.09 -3.45 27.11
C LEU A 4 16.43 -4.19 27.26
N HIS A 5 17.43 -3.54 27.81
CA HIS A 5 18.72 -4.14 28.13
C HIS A 5 18.58 -5.22 29.21
N ASP A 6 17.87 -4.93 30.30
CA ASP A 6 17.62 -5.88 31.39
C ASP A 6 16.77 -7.10 30.96
N LEU A 7 15.93 -6.92 29.94
CA LEU A 7 15.15 -7.98 29.30
C LEU A 7 15.94 -8.77 28.23
N ASP A 8 17.25 -8.53 28.10
CA ASP A 8 18.15 -9.15 27.09
C ASP A 8 17.67 -8.93 25.63
N LYS A 9 16.96 -7.82 25.37
CA LYS A 9 16.54 -7.42 24.02
C LYS A 9 17.58 -6.60 23.29
N ILE A 10 18.53 -6.01 24.02
CA ILE A 10 19.65 -5.25 23.49
C ILE A 10 20.94 -6.01 23.76
N LYS A 11 21.74 -6.23 22.72
CA LYS A 11 22.99 -6.98 22.77
C LYS A 11 24.12 -6.21 22.11
N PHE A 12 25.35 -6.54 22.48
CA PHE A 12 26.57 -5.97 21.89
C PHE A 12 27.30 -7.05 21.11
N GLY A 13 27.84 -6.71 19.92
CA GLY A 13 28.63 -7.65 19.16
C GLY A 13 28.94 -7.19 17.73
N MET A 14 29.83 -7.95 17.10
CA MET A 14 30.30 -7.74 15.74
C MET A 14 29.15 -7.95 14.74
N ARG A 15 28.89 -6.96 13.88
CA ARG A 15 27.84 -7.04 12.88
C ARG A 15 28.22 -6.34 11.59
N TYR A 16 27.66 -6.86 10.50
CA TYR A 16 27.63 -6.15 9.23
C TYR A 16 26.65 -4.98 9.30
N THR A 17 27.11 -3.80 8.94
CA THR A 17 26.29 -2.58 8.88
C THR A 17 26.61 -1.78 7.64
N ILE A 18 25.64 -1.07 7.09
CA ILE A 18 25.90 -0.06 6.06
C ILE A 18 26.67 1.08 6.72
N TYR A 19 27.78 1.48 6.14
CA TYR A 19 28.73 2.41 6.70
C TYR A 19 29.19 3.43 5.66
N SER A 20 29.25 4.69 6.05
CA SER A 20 29.84 5.75 5.22
C SER A 20 31.30 5.97 5.64
N PRO A 21 32.26 5.59 4.82
CA PRO A 21 33.68 5.89 5.09
C PRO A 21 33.98 7.38 5.23
N LEU A 22 33.31 8.24 4.45
CA LEU A 22 33.49 9.68 4.55
C LEU A 22 32.97 10.25 5.88
N ASP A 23 31.82 9.78 6.33
CA ASP A 23 31.22 10.24 7.58
C ASP A 23 31.80 9.55 8.81
N GLY A 24 32.54 8.44 8.60
CA GLY A 24 33.18 7.68 9.67
C GLY A 24 32.20 6.95 10.59
N GLN A 25 30.99 6.62 10.10
CA GLN A 25 29.92 6.07 10.93
C GLN A 25 28.96 5.16 10.15
N PRO A 26 28.14 4.32 10.85
CA PRO A 26 26.99 3.65 10.27
C PRO A 26 26.05 4.63 9.57
N CYS A 27 25.62 4.26 8.36
CA CYS A 27 24.69 5.05 7.56
C CYS A 27 23.29 4.41 7.62
N MET A 28 22.48 4.89 8.55
CA MET A 28 21.12 4.41 8.74
C MET A 28 20.19 4.97 7.65
N ASP A 29 18.97 4.46 7.51
CA ASP A 29 18.04 4.86 6.45
C ASP A 29 17.81 6.38 6.37
N HIS A 30 17.68 7.03 7.50
CA HIS A 30 17.49 8.48 7.57
C HIS A 30 18.75 9.31 7.28
N ASP A 31 19.94 8.68 7.25
CA ASP A 31 21.22 9.30 6.89
C ASP A 31 21.53 9.17 5.39
N ARG A 32 20.64 8.53 4.63
CA ARG A 32 20.81 8.27 3.20
C ARG A 32 20.15 9.32 2.33
N SER A 33 20.79 9.60 1.20
CA SER A 33 20.19 10.35 0.09
C SER A 33 19.62 9.42 -0.99
N GLU A 34 20.10 8.16 -1.02
CA GLU A 34 19.68 7.11 -1.95
C GLU A 34 19.87 5.74 -1.30
N GLY A 35 19.00 4.77 -1.64
CA GLY A 35 19.09 3.41 -1.12
C GLY A 35 18.41 3.20 0.23
N GLU A 36 17.35 3.96 0.56
CA GLU A 36 16.53 3.71 1.74
C GLU A 36 15.98 2.27 1.73
N GLY A 37 15.88 1.65 2.91
CA GLY A 37 15.46 0.26 3.09
C GLY A 37 16.49 -0.79 2.65
N GLY A 38 17.66 -0.38 2.14
CA GLY A 38 18.74 -1.31 1.78
C GLY A 38 19.52 -1.80 3.02
N GLY A 39 19.90 -3.06 2.99
CA GLY A 39 20.68 -3.69 4.07
C GLY A 39 21.94 -4.42 3.57
N PRO A 40 22.73 -4.97 4.48
CA PRO A 40 23.83 -5.86 4.11
C PRO A 40 23.30 -7.17 3.54
N THR A 41 23.80 -7.58 2.38
CA THR A 41 23.59 -8.93 1.85
C THR A 41 24.85 -9.74 2.04
N GLU A 42 24.72 -10.89 2.71
CA GLU A 42 25.84 -11.77 2.97
C GLU A 42 26.10 -12.72 1.78
N TYR A 43 27.33 -12.78 1.36
CA TYR A 43 27.85 -13.68 0.32
C TYR A 43 28.91 -14.61 0.90
N THR A 44 29.26 -15.60 0.12
CA THR A 44 30.46 -16.39 0.30
C THR A 44 31.49 -15.93 -0.73
N GLY A 45 32.60 -15.37 -0.29
CA GLY A 45 33.73 -15.01 -1.14
C GLY A 45 34.55 -16.25 -1.47
N ILE A 46 34.49 -16.73 -2.71
CA ILE A 46 35.19 -17.93 -3.17
C ILE A 46 36.57 -17.54 -3.65
N LYS A 47 37.62 -18.18 -3.12
CA LYS A 47 39.01 -17.96 -3.46
C LYS A 47 39.45 -18.94 -4.55
N MET A 48 39.63 -18.48 -5.78
CA MET A 48 40.06 -19.27 -6.93
C MET A 48 41.53 -18.95 -7.25
N GLU A 49 42.42 -19.83 -6.83
CA GLU A 49 43.89 -19.63 -6.98
C GLU A 49 44.26 -19.64 -8.46
N VAL A 50 45.06 -18.66 -8.89
CA VAL A 50 45.59 -18.61 -10.25
C VAL A 50 46.68 -19.67 -10.41
N VAL A 51 46.47 -20.60 -11.33
CA VAL A 51 47.47 -21.64 -11.69
C VAL A 51 48.41 -21.14 -12.79
N GLN A 52 47.78 -20.51 -13.82
CA GLN A 52 48.51 -20.00 -14.96
C GLN A 52 47.84 -18.75 -15.51
N TRP A 53 48.57 -17.65 -15.51
CA TRP A 53 48.11 -16.42 -16.12
C TRP A 53 48.01 -16.52 -17.64
N SER A 54 47.08 -15.81 -18.23
CA SER A 54 47.13 -15.52 -19.66
C SER A 54 48.40 -14.73 -19.97
N LYS A 55 48.94 -14.89 -21.17
CA LYS A 55 50.15 -14.19 -21.59
C LYS A 55 50.00 -12.66 -21.45
N ALA A 56 48.86 -12.12 -21.86
CA ALA A 56 48.59 -10.70 -21.82
C ALA A 56 48.51 -10.16 -20.37
N ALA A 57 47.90 -10.93 -19.44
CA ALA A 57 47.86 -10.54 -18.03
C ALA A 57 49.27 -10.56 -17.42
N LEU A 58 50.05 -11.62 -17.68
CA LEU A 58 51.40 -11.75 -17.14
C LEU A 58 52.31 -10.61 -17.59
N GLU A 59 52.22 -10.23 -18.86
CA GLU A 59 52.97 -9.08 -19.39
C GLU A 59 52.60 -7.76 -18.73
N ALA A 60 51.31 -7.58 -18.37
CA ALA A 60 50.83 -6.34 -17.76
C ALA A 60 51.16 -6.23 -16.26
N ILE A 61 51.15 -7.34 -15.50
CA ILE A 61 51.38 -7.32 -14.05
C ILE A 61 52.89 -7.38 -13.68
N GLY A 62 53.70 -7.89 -14.58
CA GLY A 62 55.15 -8.02 -14.34
C GLY A 62 55.44 -8.85 -13.08
N ASN A 63 56.38 -8.40 -12.26
CA ASN A 63 56.85 -9.13 -11.08
C ASN A 63 56.05 -8.87 -9.80
N VAL A 64 54.94 -8.14 -9.90
CA VAL A 64 54.10 -7.73 -8.72
C VAL A 64 53.59 -8.91 -7.91
N VAL A 65 53.41 -10.07 -8.56
CA VAL A 65 52.84 -11.28 -7.95
C VAL A 65 53.87 -12.32 -7.54
N GLU A 66 55.16 -12.00 -7.72
CA GLU A 66 56.24 -12.94 -7.42
C GLU A 66 56.29 -13.31 -5.94
N GLY A 67 56.30 -14.62 -5.66
CA GLY A 67 56.39 -15.17 -4.30
C GLY A 67 55.04 -15.12 -3.52
N LYS A 68 53.92 -14.69 -4.16
CA LYS A 68 52.64 -14.62 -3.51
C LYS A 68 51.57 -15.50 -4.21
N LYS A 69 50.61 -15.99 -3.44
CA LYS A 69 49.43 -16.66 -4.00
C LYS A 69 48.40 -15.61 -4.46
N VAL A 70 47.96 -15.76 -5.68
CA VAL A 70 46.95 -14.85 -6.25
C VAL A 70 45.65 -15.57 -6.45
N PHE A 71 44.55 -14.94 -6.02
CA PHE A 71 43.21 -15.48 -6.12
C PHE A 71 42.29 -14.53 -6.88
N LEU A 72 41.58 -15.03 -7.87
CA LEU A 72 40.37 -14.38 -8.33
C LEU A 72 39.28 -14.64 -7.28
N VAL A 73 38.65 -13.59 -6.79
CA VAL A 73 37.63 -13.71 -5.73
C VAL A 73 36.26 -13.46 -6.28
N ALA A 74 35.36 -14.45 -6.20
CA ALA A 74 34.00 -14.33 -6.60
C ALA A 74 33.07 -14.30 -5.39
N ALA A 75 32.02 -13.44 -5.39
CA ALA A 75 31.01 -13.41 -4.37
C ALA A 75 29.76 -14.18 -4.83
N THR A 76 29.41 -15.26 -4.15
CA THR A 76 28.25 -16.07 -4.47
C THR A 76 27.26 -16.15 -3.31
N LEU A 77 25.96 -16.16 -3.65
CA LEU A 77 24.88 -16.51 -2.73
C LEU A 77 24.62 -18.02 -2.66
N ARG A 78 25.26 -18.80 -3.56
CA ARG A 78 24.97 -20.22 -3.76
C ARG A 78 26.26 -21.08 -3.68
N PRO A 79 26.96 -21.10 -2.53
CA PRO A 79 28.18 -21.90 -2.37
C PRO A 79 27.95 -23.38 -2.59
N GLU A 80 26.74 -23.88 -2.35
CA GLU A 80 26.34 -25.27 -2.58
C GLU A 80 26.48 -25.72 -4.03
N THR A 81 26.46 -24.80 -4.99
CA THR A 81 26.56 -25.12 -6.41
C THR A 81 28.00 -25.22 -6.92
N MET A 82 29.00 -24.89 -6.11
CA MET A 82 30.41 -24.86 -6.55
C MET A 82 30.96 -26.20 -7.02
N TYR A 83 30.37 -27.30 -6.61
CA TYR A 83 30.71 -28.63 -7.13
C TYR A 83 30.60 -28.74 -8.67
N GLY A 84 29.74 -27.95 -9.29
CA GLY A 84 29.48 -27.94 -10.73
C GLY A 84 30.13 -26.80 -11.50
N GLN A 85 31.13 -26.14 -10.90
CA GLN A 85 31.80 -25.04 -11.58
C GLN A 85 32.56 -25.53 -12.83
N THR A 86 32.28 -24.90 -13.99
CA THR A 86 32.94 -25.23 -15.27
C THR A 86 33.89 -24.17 -15.78
N ASN A 87 33.72 -22.93 -15.33
CA ASN A 87 34.56 -21.79 -15.69
C ASN A 87 34.33 -20.66 -14.68
N CYS A 88 35.05 -19.56 -14.88
CA CYS A 88 34.84 -18.31 -14.18
C CYS A 88 34.58 -17.20 -15.21
N PHE A 89 33.73 -16.26 -14.92
CA PHE A 89 33.44 -15.14 -15.82
C PHE A 89 34.00 -13.82 -15.30
N VAL A 90 34.45 -12.97 -16.23
CA VAL A 90 34.86 -11.57 -15.99
C VAL A 90 34.24 -10.67 -17.07
N GLY A 91 34.01 -9.39 -16.71
CA GLY A 91 33.56 -8.37 -17.67
C GLY A 91 34.79 -7.83 -18.44
N THR A 92 34.78 -7.93 -19.76
CA THR A 92 35.90 -7.56 -20.62
C THR A 92 36.34 -6.11 -20.49
N THR A 93 35.40 -5.22 -20.23
CA THR A 93 35.60 -3.76 -20.14
C THR A 93 35.87 -3.26 -18.72
N LEU A 94 35.66 -4.13 -17.72
CA LEU A 94 35.85 -3.75 -16.32
C LEU A 94 37.32 -3.68 -15.93
N ASP A 95 37.60 -2.81 -14.95
CA ASP A 95 38.92 -2.71 -14.32
C ASP A 95 38.96 -3.60 -13.08
N TYR A 96 40.00 -4.43 -13.01
CA TYR A 96 40.27 -5.32 -11.90
C TYR A 96 41.56 -4.92 -11.22
N GLY A 97 41.48 -4.62 -9.93
CA GLY A 97 42.67 -4.38 -9.12
C GLY A 97 43.22 -5.68 -8.54
N LEU A 98 44.55 -5.73 -8.41
CA LEU A 98 45.26 -6.70 -7.60
C LEU A 98 45.52 -6.06 -6.23
N PHE A 99 44.86 -6.55 -5.21
CA PHE A 99 44.91 -5.99 -3.86
C PHE A 99 45.68 -6.93 -2.91
N SER A 100 46.60 -6.38 -2.13
CA SER A 100 47.26 -7.14 -1.07
C SER A 100 46.23 -7.47 0.02
N ALA A 101 45.87 -8.74 0.16
CA ALA A 101 45.00 -9.16 1.23
C ALA A 101 45.76 -9.31 2.56
N ASN A 102 46.92 -9.90 2.49
CA ASN A 102 47.86 -10.07 3.58
C ASN A 102 49.31 -10.25 2.99
N ASP A 103 50.26 -10.64 3.82
CA ASP A 103 51.66 -10.79 3.41
C ASP A 103 51.87 -11.91 2.37
N GLU A 104 50.96 -12.88 2.27
CA GLU A 104 51.09 -14.06 1.41
C GLU A 104 50.11 -14.06 0.23
N GLU A 105 48.99 -13.34 0.33
CA GLU A 105 47.87 -13.44 -0.61
C GLU A 105 47.56 -12.10 -1.30
N ILE A 106 47.23 -12.20 -2.60
CA ILE A 106 46.72 -11.10 -3.42
C ILE A 106 45.35 -11.49 -3.94
N TYR A 107 44.38 -10.57 -3.83
CA TYR A 107 43.01 -10.76 -4.36
C TYR A 107 42.80 -9.91 -5.61
N VAL A 108 42.17 -10.53 -6.63
CA VAL A 108 41.78 -9.88 -7.88
C VAL A 108 40.27 -9.67 -7.87
N CYS A 109 39.86 -8.42 -7.82
CA CYS A 109 38.46 -8.02 -7.81
C CYS A 109 38.31 -6.55 -8.20
N SER A 110 37.06 -6.07 -8.27
CA SER A 110 36.79 -4.64 -8.46
C SER A 110 37.22 -3.82 -7.24
N TYR A 111 37.56 -2.54 -7.44
CA TYR A 111 37.93 -1.63 -6.34
C TYR A 111 36.79 -1.49 -5.31
N ARG A 112 35.53 -1.43 -5.78
CA ARG A 112 34.38 -1.39 -4.90
C ARG A 112 34.32 -2.59 -3.95
N ALA A 113 34.54 -3.80 -4.46
CA ALA A 113 34.58 -5.00 -3.63
C ALA A 113 35.77 -4.99 -2.66
N ALA A 114 36.93 -4.59 -3.11
CA ALA A 114 38.13 -4.47 -2.25
C ALA A 114 37.90 -3.48 -1.11
N ARG A 115 37.23 -2.35 -1.37
CA ARG A 115 36.81 -1.37 -0.35
C ARG A 115 35.88 -1.98 0.67
N ASN A 116 34.82 -2.72 0.25
CA ASN A 116 33.97 -3.46 1.16
C ASN A 116 34.74 -4.50 2.00
N MET A 117 35.65 -5.27 1.35
CA MET A 117 36.45 -6.27 2.04
C MET A 117 37.40 -5.63 3.07
N ALA A 118 37.93 -4.45 2.80
CA ALA A 118 38.79 -3.72 3.72
C ALA A 118 38.04 -3.33 5.00
N PHE A 119 36.81 -2.85 4.88
CA PHE A 119 35.95 -2.51 6.06
C PHE A 119 35.42 -3.74 6.79
N GLN A 120 35.64 -4.95 6.28
CA GLN A 120 35.29 -6.23 6.91
C GLN A 120 36.54 -6.99 7.42
N ASP A 121 37.72 -6.34 7.47
CA ASP A 121 38.99 -6.92 7.89
C ASP A 121 39.47 -8.11 7.05
N ILE A 122 38.94 -8.25 5.82
CA ILE A 122 39.33 -9.29 4.85
C ILE A 122 40.62 -8.84 4.11
N ILE A 123 40.69 -7.57 3.79
CA ILE A 123 41.84 -6.92 3.16
C ILE A 123 42.35 -5.84 4.13
N ARG A 124 43.66 -5.66 4.22
CA ARG A 124 44.30 -4.63 5.07
C ARG A 124 45.12 -3.65 4.23
N PRO A 125 45.23 -2.37 4.64
CA PRO A 125 44.54 -1.72 5.76
C PRO A 125 43.05 -1.47 5.55
N ARG A 126 42.33 -1.24 6.65
CA ARG A 126 40.85 -1.17 6.70
C ARG A 126 40.22 -0.10 5.78
N ASP A 127 40.84 1.04 5.72
CA ASP A 127 40.23 2.22 5.06
C ASP A 127 40.73 2.43 3.62
N ASN A 128 41.89 1.81 3.26
CA ASN A 128 42.48 2.03 1.96
C ASN A 128 43.19 0.75 1.46
N PRO A 129 42.47 -0.11 0.74
CA PRO A 129 43.04 -1.34 0.22
C PRO A 129 44.24 -1.03 -0.73
N VAL A 130 45.37 -1.65 -0.47
CA VAL A 130 46.60 -1.44 -1.25
C VAL A 130 46.49 -2.11 -2.62
N LYS A 131 46.30 -1.28 -3.66
CA LYS A 131 46.28 -1.75 -5.05
C LYS A 131 47.71 -1.88 -5.58
N LEU A 132 48.10 -3.10 -5.94
CA LEU A 132 49.43 -3.41 -6.45
C LEU A 132 49.55 -3.25 -7.97
N ALA A 133 48.47 -3.62 -8.68
CA ALA A 133 48.38 -3.49 -10.13
C ALA A 133 46.87 -3.38 -10.53
N GLU A 134 46.64 -3.05 -11.79
CA GLU A 134 45.32 -2.97 -12.38
C GLU A 134 45.31 -3.62 -13.78
N LEU A 135 44.29 -4.40 -14.07
CA LEU A 135 44.09 -5.11 -15.32
C LEU A 135 42.71 -4.88 -15.89
N LYS A 136 42.62 -4.70 -17.20
CA LYS A 136 41.31 -4.86 -17.89
C LYS A 136 40.91 -6.33 -17.89
N GLY A 137 39.61 -6.61 -17.70
CA GLY A 137 39.10 -7.97 -17.75
C GLY A 137 39.44 -8.73 -19.03
N SER A 138 39.57 -8.02 -20.16
CA SER A 138 39.99 -8.60 -21.43
C SER A 138 41.38 -9.23 -21.37
N LEU A 139 42.24 -8.77 -20.49
CA LEU A 139 43.63 -9.33 -20.30
C LEU A 139 43.60 -10.60 -19.44
N ILE A 140 42.62 -10.76 -18.58
CA ILE A 140 42.50 -11.89 -17.63
C ILE A 140 41.90 -13.14 -18.32
N ILE A 141 41.24 -12.97 -19.46
CA ILE A 141 40.62 -14.07 -20.22
C ILE A 141 41.67 -15.07 -20.60
N GLY A 142 41.35 -16.37 -20.46
CA GLY A 142 42.26 -17.49 -20.72
C GLY A 142 43.19 -17.81 -19.55
N THR A 143 43.13 -17.05 -18.43
CA THR A 143 43.81 -17.41 -17.19
C THR A 143 43.24 -18.70 -16.64
N LYS A 144 44.08 -19.62 -16.18
CA LYS A 144 43.69 -20.89 -15.57
C LYS A 144 43.70 -20.80 -14.07
N ILE A 145 42.60 -21.24 -13.45
CA ILE A 145 42.39 -21.11 -12.01
C ILE A 145 41.94 -22.43 -11.38
N LYS A 146 42.21 -22.62 -10.08
CA LYS A 146 41.60 -23.71 -9.31
C LYS A 146 40.14 -23.41 -9.00
N ALA A 147 39.29 -24.40 -9.16
CA ALA A 147 37.86 -24.30 -8.81
C ALA A 147 37.58 -25.06 -7.49
N PRO A 148 37.43 -24.37 -6.36
CA PRO A 148 37.25 -25.03 -5.07
C PRO A 148 35.98 -25.90 -5.05
N PHE A 149 36.09 -27.13 -4.54
CA PHE A 149 35.03 -28.14 -4.44
C PHE A 149 34.49 -28.64 -5.79
N SER A 150 34.91 -28.06 -6.94
CA SER A 150 34.41 -28.51 -8.24
C SER A 150 34.95 -29.90 -8.61
N VAL A 151 34.11 -30.66 -9.33
CA VAL A 151 34.58 -31.91 -9.99
C VAL A 151 35.64 -31.61 -11.06
N ASN A 152 35.66 -30.37 -11.55
CA ASN A 152 36.69 -29.86 -12.45
C ASN A 152 37.71 -29.06 -11.59
N PRO A 153 38.87 -29.63 -11.22
CA PRO A 153 39.76 -28.98 -10.27
C PRO A 153 40.40 -27.69 -10.82
N GLU A 154 40.49 -27.56 -12.12
CA GLU A 154 41.04 -26.40 -12.84
C GLU A 154 40.08 -25.97 -13.95
N VAL A 155 39.85 -24.68 -14.07
CA VAL A 155 38.94 -24.08 -15.06
C VAL A 155 39.53 -22.80 -15.63
N TYR A 156 39.00 -22.34 -16.75
CA TYR A 156 39.46 -21.12 -17.42
C TYR A 156 38.54 -19.90 -17.09
N VAL A 157 39.13 -18.72 -17.15
CA VAL A 157 38.44 -17.44 -17.07
C VAL A 157 37.91 -17.06 -18.47
N LEU A 158 36.63 -16.83 -18.59
CA LEU A 158 35.92 -16.53 -19.83
C LEU A 158 35.23 -15.16 -19.77
N PRO A 159 34.89 -14.53 -20.92
CA PRO A 159 34.20 -13.26 -20.95
C PRO A 159 32.68 -13.42 -20.74
N MET A 160 32.07 -12.49 -20.05
CA MET A 160 30.62 -12.36 -19.94
C MET A 160 30.20 -10.88 -19.97
N GLU A 161 29.27 -10.54 -20.87
CA GLU A 161 28.81 -9.15 -21.03
C GLU A 161 27.97 -8.67 -19.84
N GLY A 162 27.28 -9.59 -19.13
CA GLY A 162 26.39 -9.30 -18.02
C GLY A 162 27.05 -9.03 -16.67
N VAL A 163 28.38 -9.06 -16.58
CA VAL A 163 29.11 -8.78 -15.32
C VAL A 163 29.06 -7.29 -15.01
N LEU A 164 28.56 -6.93 -13.82
CA LEU A 164 28.37 -5.56 -13.39
C LEU A 164 29.48 -5.12 -12.43
N ALA A 165 30.01 -3.91 -12.61
CA ALA A 165 30.96 -3.30 -11.68
C ALA A 165 30.32 -2.90 -10.34
N SER A 166 29.00 -2.68 -10.35
CA SER A 166 28.23 -2.19 -9.20
C SER A 166 27.74 -3.28 -8.25
N LYS A 167 27.97 -4.55 -8.57
CA LYS A 167 27.50 -5.68 -7.77
C LYS A 167 28.54 -6.80 -7.72
N GLY A 168 28.71 -7.36 -6.52
CA GLY A 168 29.67 -8.42 -6.29
C GLY A 168 31.09 -7.94 -6.48
N THR A 169 31.98 -8.86 -6.79
CA THR A 169 33.42 -8.62 -6.94
C THR A 169 33.87 -8.29 -8.36
N GLY A 170 32.95 -8.34 -9.33
CA GLY A 170 33.28 -8.30 -10.75
C GLY A 170 33.73 -9.64 -11.31
N VAL A 171 33.91 -10.64 -10.47
CA VAL A 171 34.30 -12.03 -10.83
C VAL A 171 33.12 -12.94 -10.50
N VAL A 172 32.70 -13.79 -11.43
CA VAL A 172 31.53 -14.64 -11.30
C VAL A 172 31.88 -16.10 -11.51
N THR A 173 31.53 -16.96 -10.56
CA THR A 173 31.63 -18.41 -10.73
C THR A 173 30.52 -18.91 -11.67
N SER A 174 30.86 -19.85 -12.54
CA SER A 174 29.92 -20.38 -13.54
C SER A 174 29.45 -21.80 -13.21
N VAL A 175 28.15 -21.97 -13.03
CA VAL A 175 27.50 -23.27 -12.81
C VAL A 175 26.35 -23.44 -13.80
N PRO A 176 26.63 -23.83 -15.04
CA PRO A 176 25.65 -23.83 -16.14
C PRO A 176 24.56 -24.89 -16.04
N SER A 177 24.63 -25.81 -15.09
CA SER A 177 23.51 -26.76 -14.80
C SER A 177 22.34 -26.04 -14.12
N ASP A 178 22.63 -25.02 -13.30
CA ASP A 178 21.66 -24.38 -12.41
C ASP A 178 21.43 -22.90 -12.69
N SER A 179 22.40 -22.21 -13.27
CA SER A 179 22.32 -20.78 -13.59
C SER A 179 22.00 -20.56 -15.07
N PRO A 180 20.80 -20.03 -15.41
CA PRO A 180 20.43 -19.71 -16.79
C PRO A 180 21.37 -18.73 -17.47
N ASP A 181 21.85 -17.71 -16.73
CA ASP A 181 22.81 -16.73 -17.26
C ASP A 181 24.12 -17.43 -17.68
N ASP A 182 24.62 -18.35 -16.84
CA ASP A 182 25.87 -19.06 -17.07
C ASP A 182 25.73 -20.00 -18.27
N TYR A 183 24.65 -20.75 -18.35
CA TYR A 183 24.40 -21.67 -19.45
C TYR A 183 24.26 -20.93 -20.78
N ALA A 184 23.44 -19.87 -20.82
CA ALA A 184 23.25 -19.08 -22.05
C ALA A 184 24.58 -18.46 -22.52
N THR A 185 25.39 -17.93 -21.58
CA THR A 185 26.71 -17.37 -21.90
C THR A 185 27.65 -18.45 -22.40
N LEU A 186 27.75 -19.59 -21.72
CA LEU A 186 28.62 -20.69 -22.14
C LEU A 186 28.27 -21.19 -23.54
N MET A 187 26.96 -21.35 -23.86
CA MET A 187 26.53 -21.76 -25.19
C MET A 187 26.83 -20.71 -26.27
N ASP A 188 26.70 -19.43 -25.96
CA ASP A 188 27.05 -18.32 -26.85
C ASP A 188 28.57 -18.32 -27.13
N LEU A 189 29.39 -18.52 -26.10
CA LEU A 189 30.85 -18.59 -26.22
C LEU A 189 31.30 -19.78 -27.08
N ARG A 190 30.74 -20.97 -26.89
CA ARG A 190 30.98 -22.15 -27.70
C ARG A 190 30.62 -21.93 -29.19
N LYS A 191 29.45 -21.31 -29.43
CA LYS A 191 28.97 -21.04 -30.78
C LYS A 191 29.76 -19.98 -31.54
N LYS A 192 30.36 -19.01 -30.80
CA LYS A 192 30.98 -17.80 -31.35
C LYS A 192 32.39 -17.57 -30.79
N ALA A 193 33.18 -18.63 -30.58
CA ALA A 193 34.50 -18.56 -29.96
C ALA A 193 35.42 -17.56 -30.65
N GLU A 194 35.42 -17.52 -31.96
CA GLU A 194 36.21 -16.59 -32.79
C GLU A 194 35.80 -15.11 -32.52
N PHE A 195 34.51 -14.84 -32.46
CA PHE A 195 34.01 -13.51 -32.19
C PHE A 195 34.46 -13.01 -30.81
N TYR A 196 34.41 -13.88 -29.79
CA TYR A 196 34.81 -13.58 -28.42
C TYR A 196 36.32 -13.68 -28.20
N LYS A 197 37.08 -14.09 -29.25
CA LYS A 197 38.54 -14.26 -29.22
C LYS A 197 39.00 -15.21 -28.12
N ILE A 198 38.32 -16.31 -27.94
CA ILE A 198 38.66 -17.36 -26.98
C ILE A 198 39.05 -18.65 -27.69
N ASP A 199 39.92 -19.44 -27.04
CA ASP A 199 40.15 -20.80 -27.47
C ASP A 199 38.93 -21.65 -27.17
N PRO A 200 38.40 -22.42 -28.16
CA PRO A 200 37.26 -23.32 -27.96
C PRO A 200 37.43 -24.31 -26.81
N GLU A 201 38.68 -24.75 -26.54
CA GLU A 201 38.97 -25.66 -25.44
C GLU A 201 38.68 -25.07 -24.07
N TRP A 202 38.76 -23.74 -23.90
CA TRP A 202 38.48 -23.10 -22.61
C TRP A 202 37.03 -23.19 -22.18
N ALA A 203 36.11 -23.35 -23.15
CA ALA A 203 34.67 -23.47 -22.91
C ALA A 203 34.15 -24.91 -23.10
N ALA A 204 35.03 -25.91 -23.19
CA ALA A 204 34.66 -27.27 -23.55
C ALA A 204 33.99 -28.09 -22.43
N LEU A 205 34.19 -27.71 -21.15
CA LEU A 205 33.66 -28.47 -20.02
C LEU A 205 32.11 -28.46 -19.98
N ASP A 206 31.53 -29.65 -19.99
CA ASP A 206 30.06 -29.80 -19.96
C ASP A 206 29.46 -29.44 -18.60
N PRO A 207 28.20 -28.93 -18.57
CA PRO A 207 27.49 -28.67 -17.33
C PRO A 207 27.38 -29.93 -16.46
N VAL A 208 27.66 -29.76 -15.17
CA VAL A 208 27.65 -30.85 -14.18
C VAL A 208 26.38 -30.75 -13.34
N PRO A 209 25.52 -31.80 -13.25
CA PRO A 209 24.38 -31.82 -12.38
C PRO A 209 24.76 -31.64 -10.93
N VAL A 210 24.26 -30.59 -10.27
CA VAL A 210 24.57 -30.29 -8.87
C VAL A 210 23.35 -30.43 -7.98
N LEU A 211 22.22 -29.97 -8.48
CA LEU A 211 20.95 -30.04 -7.79
C LEU A 211 19.92 -30.83 -8.60
N SER A 212 19.02 -31.53 -7.92
CA SER A 212 17.82 -32.09 -8.51
C SER A 212 16.60 -31.33 -8.01
N THR A 213 15.74 -30.90 -8.93
CA THR A 213 14.50 -30.20 -8.61
C THR A 213 13.29 -30.97 -9.13
N PRO A 214 12.12 -30.92 -8.45
CA PRO A 214 10.93 -31.65 -8.88
C PRO A 214 10.43 -31.29 -10.26
N THR A 215 10.51 -30.01 -10.64
CA THR A 215 9.96 -29.50 -11.91
C THR A 215 10.95 -29.61 -13.05
N TYR A 216 12.25 -29.34 -12.81
CA TYR A 216 13.24 -29.20 -13.89
C TYR A 216 14.30 -30.32 -13.90
N GLY A 217 14.24 -31.26 -12.93
CA GLY A 217 15.23 -32.32 -12.78
C GLY A 217 16.62 -31.82 -12.42
N GLU A 218 17.66 -32.47 -12.94
CA GLU A 218 19.06 -32.21 -12.58
C GLU A 218 19.76 -31.14 -13.43
N MET A 219 19.07 -30.60 -14.45
CA MET A 219 19.63 -29.65 -15.41
C MET A 219 18.67 -28.46 -15.55
N THR A 220 18.43 -27.76 -14.46
CA THR A 220 17.43 -26.69 -14.36
C THR A 220 17.65 -25.60 -15.41
N ALA A 221 18.86 -25.09 -15.55
CA ALA A 221 19.15 -24.00 -16.48
C ALA A 221 18.97 -24.40 -17.97
N PRO A 222 19.52 -25.52 -18.47
CA PRO A 222 19.26 -25.99 -19.82
C PRO A 222 17.77 -26.17 -20.15
N VAL A 223 16.98 -26.73 -19.21
CA VAL A 223 15.54 -26.93 -19.37
C VAL A 223 14.82 -25.59 -19.52
N LEU A 224 15.09 -24.62 -18.64
CA LEU A 224 14.47 -23.29 -18.66
C LEU A 224 14.87 -22.50 -19.93
N ILE A 225 16.14 -22.56 -20.34
CA ILE A 225 16.61 -21.91 -21.56
C ILE A 225 15.83 -22.41 -22.77
N LYS A 226 15.59 -23.73 -22.85
CA LYS A 226 14.81 -24.35 -23.92
C LYS A 226 13.33 -23.98 -23.84
N GLN A 227 12.71 -24.03 -22.64
CA GLN A 227 11.29 -23.71 -22.44
C GLN A 227 10.97 -22.25 -22.79
N LEU A 228 11.80 -21.31 -22.34
CA LEU A 228 11.62 -19.87 -22.58
C LEU A 228 12.21 -19.40 -23.92
N LYS A 229 12.73 -20.34 -24.73
CA LYS A 229 13.31 -20.07 -26.06
C LYS A 229 14.37 -18.97 -26.05
N ILE A 230 15.24 -18.97 -25.04
CA ILE A 230 16.35 -18.03 -24.91
C ILE A 230 17.43 -18.39 -25.93
N GLN A 231 17.87 -17.40 -26.71
CA GLN A 231 18.81 -17.62 -27.82
C GLN A 231 20.24 -17.21 -27.49
N SER A 232 20.44 -16.27 -26.57
CA SER A 232 21.77 -15.76 -26.21
C SER A 232 21.76 -15.07 -24.85
N GLN A 233 22.95 -14.75 -24.32
CA GLN A 233 23.09 -13.93 -23.09
C GLN A 233 22.48 -12.52 -23.20
N LYS A 234 22.09 -12.06 -24.38
CA LYS A 234 21.46 -10.74 -24.60
C LYS A 234 19.94 -10.74 -24.38
N ASP A 235 19.33 -11.89 -24.21
CA ASP A 235 17.88 -12.04 -23.93
C ASP A 235 17.57 -11.72 -22.44
N THR A 236 17.95 -10.53 -21.99
CA THR A 236 17.97 -10.14 -20.57
C THR A 236 16.64 -10.31 -19.85
N VAL A 237 15.51 -10.00 -20.50
CA VAL A 237 14.17 -10.11 -19.91
C VAL A 237 13.80 -11.57 -19.62
N ARG A 238 14.00 -12.45 -20.59
CA ARG A 238 13.71 -13.89 -20.44
C ARG A 238 14.70 -14.58 -19.52
N LEU A 239 15.98 -14.14 -19.54
CA LEU A 239 16.97 -14.62 -18.59
C LEU A 239 16.62 -14.24 -17.15
N ALA A 240 16.09 -13.04 -16.90
CA ALA A 240 15.63 -12.66 -15.57
C ALA A 240 14.47 -13.56 -15.10
N GLU A 241 13.50 -13.87 -15.96
CA GLU A 241 12.42 -14.81 -15.65
C GLU A 241 12.96 -16.22 -15.36
N ALA A 242 13.84 -16.73 -16.24
CA ALA A 242 14.47 -18.04 -16.05
C ALA A 242 15.23 -18.12 -14.73
N LYS A 243 15.96 -17.08 -14.38
CA LYS A 243 16.73 -16.98 -13.15
C LYS A 243 15.84 -17.02 -11.89
N GLU A 244 14.74 -16.28 -11.90
CA GLU A 244 13.80 -16.28 -10.80
C GLU A 244 13.23 -17.69 -10.57
N LEU A 245 12.77 -18.35 -11.64
CA LEU A 245 12.24 -19.71 -11.59
C LEU A 245 13.29 -20.73 -11.10
N ALA A 246 14.51 -20.67 -11.65
CA ALA A 246 15.60 -21.58 -11.26
C ALA A 246 16.00 -21.43 -9.80
N TYR A 247 16.16 -20.19 -9.33
CA TYR A 247 16.66 -19.95 -7.99
C TYR A 247 15.61 -20.22 -6.92
N LYS A 248 14.36 -19.87 -7.19
CA LYS A 248 13.25 -20.14 -6.27
C LYS A 248 13.08 -21.63 -6.06
N GLU A 249 13.01 -22.42 -7.13
CA GLU A 249 12.80 -23.85 -7.01
C GLU A 249 14.06 -24.57 -6.51
N GLY A 250 15.23 -24.20 -7.01
CA GLY A 250 16.49 -24.78 -6.56
C GLY A 250 16.77 -24.60 -5.09
N PHE A 251 16.41 -23.44 -4.50
CA PHE A 251 16.61 -23.19 -3.08
C PHE A 251 15.57 -23.92 -2.20
N TYR A 252 14.28 -23.75 -2.49
CA TYR A 252 13.22 -24.26 -1.60
C TYR A 252 12.88 -25.74 -1.81
N LYS A 253 13.12 -26.29 -3.00
CA LYS A 253 12.72 -27.67 -3.36
C LYS A 253 13.88 -28.51 -3.89
N GLY A 254 15.06 -27.94 -4.03
CA GLY A 254 16.23 -28.61 -4.54
C GLY A 254 16.84 -29.59 -3.55
N THR A 255 17.40 -30.67 -4.07
CA THR A 255 18.16 -31.68 -3.34
C THR A 255 19.53 -31.80 -3.99
N MET A 256 20.58 -31.87 -3.19
CA MET A 256 21.96 -32.03 -3.68
C MET A 256 22.11 -33.36 -4.46
N SER A 257 22.62 -33.30 -5.69
CA SER A 257 22.87 -34.49 -6.53
C SER A 257 24.32 -35.03 -6.45
N ILE A 258 25.25 -34.21 -5.90
CA ILE A 258 26.67 -34.44 -5.92
C ILE A 258 27.34 -34.05 -4.60
N GLY A 259 28.58 -34.50 -4.40
CA GLY A 259 29.38 -34.17 -3.24
C GLY A 259 29.00 -34.95 -1.98
N GLU A 260 29.60 -34.59 -0.85
CA GLU A 260 29.36 -35.29 0.42
C GLU A 260 27.94 -35.05 0.99
N PHE A 261 27.26 -33.99 0.56
CA PHE A 261 25.90 -33.65 0.97
C PHE A 261 24.83 -34.19 0.00
N LYS A 262 25.19 -35.13 -0.89
CA LYS A 262 24.25 -35.75 -1.82
C LYS A 262 23.04 -36.33 -1.11
N GLY A 263 21.83 -35.99 -1.62
CA GLY A 263 20.55 -36.40 -1.04
C GLY A 263 20.01 -35.45 0.03
N MET A 264 20.78 -34.43 0.44
CA MET A 264 20.34 -33.43 1.42
C MET A 264 19.57 -32.29 0.73
N PRO A 265 18.49 -31.76 1.35
CA PRO A 265 17.85 -30.54 0.86
C PRO A 265 18.84 -29.38 0.79
N VAL A 266 18.71 -28.54 -0.24
CA VAL A 266 19.62 -27.40 -0.48
C VAL A 266 19.63 -26.43 0.70
N GLU A 267 18.49 -26.16 1.30
CA GLU A 267 18.36 -25.28 2.47
C GLU A 267 19.28 -25.70 3.63
N GLU A 268 19.40 -27.00 3.89
CA GLU A 268 20.27 -27.57 4.92
C GLU A 268 21.73 -27.72 4.47
N ALA A 269 21.95 -28.05 3.21
CA ALA A 269 23.30 -28.26 2.64
C ALA A 269 24.08 -26.97 2.50
N LYS A 270 23.43 -25.90 2.06
CA LYS A 270 24.06 -24.59 1.77
C LYS A 270 24.90 -24.04 2.94
N PRO A 271 24.40 -23.90 4.17
CA PRO A 271 25.21 -23.41 5.28
C PRO A 271 26.37 -24.34 5.62
N ARG A 272 26.20 -25.66 5.48
CA ARG A 272 27.27 -26.65 5.75
C ARG A 272 28.39 -26.59 4.70
N VAL A 273 28.02 -26.45 3.42
CA VAL A 273 29.02 -26.26 2.34
C VAL A 273 29.80 -24.99 2.56
N ARG A 274 29.09 -23.87 2.86
CA ARG A 274 29.73 -22.58 3.18
C ARG A 274 30.75 -22.72 4.31
N GLN A 275 30.31 -23.30 5.42
CA GLN A 275 31.15 -23.48 6.61
C GLN A 275 32.41 -24.30 6.28
N LYS A 276 32.24 -25.42 5.58
CA LYS A 276 33.35 -26.28 5.18
C LYS A 276 34.35 -25.58 4.26
N MET A 277 33.89 -24.77 3.30
CA MET A 277 34.78 -24.00 2.42
C MET A 277 35.56 -22.95 3.20
N ILE A 278 34.94 -22.30 4.19
CA ILE A 278 35.61 -21.33 5.05
C ILE A 278 36.65 -22.01 5.95
N GLU A 279 36.32 -23.13 6.58
CA GLU A 279 37.26 -23.91 7.39
C GLU A 279 38.47 -24.45 6.61
N ALA A 280 38.25 -24.79 5.34
CA ALA A 280 39.31 -25.18 4.44
C ALA A 280 40.20 -24.00 3.92
N GLY A 281 39.84 -22.76 4.29
CA GLY A 281 40.55 -21.56 3.80
C GLY A 281 40.36 -21.23 2.31
N LEU A 282 39.33 -21.86 1.69
CA LEU A 282 38.98 -21.70 0.29
C LEU A 282 37.89 -20.63 0.05
N ALA A 283 37.31 -20.12 1.12
CA ALA A 283 36.31 -19.07 1.08
C ALA A 283 36.33 -18.23 2.36
N PHE A 284 35.63 -17.12 2.34
CA PHE A 284 35.41 -16.25 3.51
C PHE A 284 33.98 -15.67 3.50
N ALA A 285 33.49 -15.25 4.66
CA ALA A 285 32.26 -14.49 4.75
C ALA A 285 32.46 -13.08 4.20
N TYR A 286 31.57 -12.63 3.34
CA TYR A 286 31.63 -11.31 2.70
C TYR A 286 30.22 -10.71 2.65
N ALA A 287 30.13 -9.41 2.81
CA ALA A 287 28.87 -8.71 2.67
C ALA A 287 29.03 -7.42 1.84
N GLU A 288 27.97 -7.05 1.14
CA GLU A 288 27.90 -5.76 0.44
C GLU A 288 26.47 -5.20 0.53
N PRO A 289 26.26 -3.89 0.27
CA PRO A 289 24.90 -3.35 0.19
C PRO A 289 24.08 -4.08 -0.88
N ASP A 290 22.82 -4.44 -0.56
CA ASP A 290 21.93 -5.16 -1.49
C ASP A 290 21.59 -4.32 -2.73
N ARG A 291 21.73 -3.00 -2.61
CA ARG A 291 21.54 -1.98 -3.65
C ARG A 291 22.55 -0.85 -3.47
N PHE A 292 22.61 0.04 -4.44
CA PHE A 292 23.40 1.25 -4.29
C PHE A 292 22.87 2.08 -3.11
N VAL A 293 23.76 2.43 -2.18
CA VAL A 293 23.45 3.27 -1.02
C VAL A 293 24.39 4.46 -1.00
N LYS A 294 23.84 5.67 -0.88
CA LYS A 294 24.56 6.92 -0.82
C LYS A 294 24.19 7.69 0.43
N SER A 295 25.18 8.13 1.19
CA SER A 295 24.94 8.99 2.36
C SER A 295 24.46 10.39 1.95
N ARG A 296 23.93 11.15 2.90
CA ARG A 296 23.56 12.55 2.67
C ARG A 296 24.76 13.44 2.38
N SER A 297 25.95 13.04 2.83
CA SER A 297 27.22 13.70 2.51
C SER A 297 27.73 13.37 1.11
N GLY A 298 27.02 12.52 0.36
CA GLY A 298 27.34 12.16 -1.01
C GLY A 298 28.30 10.98 -1.18
N ASP A 299 28.63 10.25 -0.10
CA ASP A 299 29.52 9.09 -0.14
C ASP A 299 28.81 7.82 -0.54
N GLU A 300 29.44 6.99 -1.38
CA GLU A 300 28.98 5.62 -1.64
C GLU A 300 29.33 4.75 -0.44
N CYS A 301 28.29 4.26 0.24
CA CYS A 301 28.42 3.46 1.44
C CYS A 301 28.95 2.05 1.14
N VAL A 302 29.64 1.50 2.12
CA VAL A 302 30.13 0.12 2.14
C VAL A 302 29.43 -0.68 3.23
N VAL A 303 29.61 -1.99 3.26
CA VAL A 303 29.33 -2.79 4.44
C VAL A 303 30.59 -2.92 5.28
N ALA A 304 30.51 -2.46 6.52
CA ALA A 304 31.57 -2.62 7.51
C ALA A 304 31.20 -3.67 8.55
N LEU A 305 32.20 -4.41 9.02
CA LEU A 305 32.08 -5.28 10.18
C LEU A 305 32.57 -4.51 11.41
N MET A 306 31.66 -4.27 12.36
CA MET A 306 31.97 -3.48 13.55
C MET A 306 31.11 -3.89 14.74
N ASP A 307 31.68 -3.63 15.94
CA ASP A 307 30.94 -3.81 17.19
C ASP A 307 29.82 -2.77 17.29
N GLN A 308 28.64 -3.24 17.58
CA GLN A 308 27.45 -2.40 17.72
C GLN A 308 26.50 -2.91 18.80
N TRP A 309 25.82 -1.96 19.45
CA TRP A 309 24.61 -2.26 20.20
C TRP A 309 23.46 -2.45 19.23
N TYR A 310 22.73 -3.55 19.38
CA TYR A 310 21.60 -3.88 18.52
C TYR A 310 20.40 -4.44 19.28
N LEU A 311 19.20 -4.16 18.78
CA LEU A 311 17.96 -4.79 19.19
C LEU A 311 17.81 -6.13 18.46
N ASP A 312 17.57 -7.19 19.21
CA ASP A 312 17.45 -8.58 18.70
C ASP A 312 15.98 -8.91 18.41
N TYR A 313 15.41 -8.22 17.39
CA TYR A 313 14.02 -8.43 16.97
C TYR A 313 13.74 -9.85 16.43
N GLY A 314 14.77 -10.61 16.10
CA GLY A 314 14.67 -12.00 15.69
C GLY A 314 14.50 -12.99 16.85
N GLU A 315 14.51 -12.55 18.12
CA GLU A 315 14.27 -13.41 19.25
C GLU A 315 12.85 -13.96 19.19
N GLU A 316 12.73 -15.31 19.20
CA GLU A 316 11.49 -16.03 18.89
C GLU A 316 10.29 -15.63 19.77
N LYS A 317 10.52 -15.47 21.08
CA LYS A 317 9.44 -15.12 22.03
C LYS A 317 8.97 -13.68 21.81
N TRP A 318 9.88 -12.77 21.55
CA TRP A 318 9.55 -11.37 21.31
C TRP A 318 8.81 -11.21 19.99
N LYS A 319 9.28 -11.90 18.95
CA LYS A 319 8.60 -11.96 17.66
C LYS A 319 7.18 -12.51 17.78
N ALA A 320 6.98 -13.62 18.50
CA ALA A 320 5.66 -14.20 18.72
C ALA A 320 4.70 -13.24 19.46
N GLN A 321 5.21 -12.42 20.39
CA GLN A 321 4.39 -11.39 21.04
C GLN A 321 4.02 -10.24 20.07
N ALA A 322 4.95 -9.84 19.19
CA ALA A 322 4.68 -8.84 18.18
C ALA A 322 3.63 -9.32 17.16
N GLU A 323 3.72 -10.57 16.72
CA GLU A 323 2.72 -11.24 15.87
C GLU A 323 1.35 -11.28 16.56
N LYS A 324 1.29 -11.67 17.84
CA LYS A 324 0.05 -11.65 18.63
C LYS A 324 -0.58 -10.25 18.70
N LEU A 325 0.22 -9.21 18.87
CA LEU A 325 -0.29 -7.83 18.82
C LEU A 325 -0.84 -7.50 17.44
N LEU A 326 -0.13 -7.82 16.37
CA LEU A 326 -0.56 -7.53 14.99
C LEU A 326 -1.86 -8.25 14.60
N GLU A 327 -2.10 -9.46 15.10
CA GLU A 327 -3.35 -10.19 14.86
C GLU A 327 -4.58 -9.43 15.35
N ARG A 328 -4.49 -8.78 16.51
CA ARG A 328 -5.60 -8.05 17.13
C ARG A 328 -5.65 -6.55 16.81
N MET A 329 -4.53 -5.98 16.40
CA MET A 329 -4.42 -4.55 16.10
C MET A 329 -5.14 -4.22 14.80
N ASN A 330 -5.99 -3.18 14.82
CA ASN A 330 -6.64 -2.69 13.60
C ASN A 330 -5.63 -1.91 12.74
N THR A 331 -5.40 -2.37 11.53
CA THR A 331 -4.52 -1.70 10.54
C THR A 331 -5.30 -0.97 9.45
N TYR A 332 -6.63 -0.98 9.52
CA TYR A 332 -7.58 -0.34 8.59
C TYR A 332 -7.51 -0.82 7.13
N SER A 333 -6.45 -1.49 6.72
CA SER A 333 -6.34 -2.12 5.40
C SER A 333 -5.57 -3.44 5.47
N SER A 334 -5.94 -4.37 4.59
CA SER A 334 -5.25 -5.65 4.42
C SER A 334 -3.82 -5.46 3.93
N GLU A 335 -3.58 -4.48 3.07
CA GLU A 335 -2.27 -4.15 2.51
C GLU A 335 -1.31 -3.68 3.62
N THR A 336 -1.80 -2.84 4.53
CA THR A 336 -1.02 -2.40 5.70
C THR A 336 -0.67 -3.60 6.60
N LYS A 337 -1.63 -4.50 6.85
CA LYS A 337 -1.39 -5.71 7.65
C LYS A 337 -0.32 -6.60 7.01
N HIS A 338 -0.46 -6.90 5.72
CA HIS A 338 0.51 -7.70 4.98
C HIS A 338 1.91 -7.05 4.96
N ALA A 339 1.99 -5.72 4.88
CA ALA A 339 3.27 -5.02 4.98
C ALA A 339 3.95 -5.23 6.33
N PHE A 340 3.21 -5.15 7.46
CA PHE A 340 3.74 -5.49 8.79
C PHE A 340 4.18 -6.95 8.88
N GLU A 341 3.36 -7.89 8.41
CA GLU A 341 3.69 -9.33 8.40
C GLU A 341 4.98 -9.59 7.62
N ALA A 342 5.14 -8.96 6.47
CA ALA A 342 6.37 -9.06 5.68
C ALA A 342 7.59 -8.57 6.47
N VAL A 343 7.47 -7.46 7.19
CA VAL A 343 8.57 -6.93 8.02
C VAL A 343 8.91 -7.88 9.17
N LEU A 344 7.92 -8.41 9.89
CA LEU A 344 8.14 -9.38 10.96
C LEU A 344 8.87 -10.64 10.48
N ASN A 345 8.69 -11.01 9.21
CA ASN A 345 9.36 -12.18 8.63
C ASN A 345 10.85 -11.98 8.34
N TRP A 346 11.29 -10.78 7.98
CA TRP A 346 12.69 -10.54 7.64
C TRP A 346 13.46 -9.78 8.74
N LEU A 347 12.79 -8.99 9.58
CA LEU A 347 13.44 -8.21 10.62
C LEU A 347 14.07 -9.12 11.67
N ASN A 348 15.35 -8.95 11.88
CA ASN A 348 16.12 -9.75 12.81
C ASN A 348 16.85 -8.83 13.80
N LYS A 349 18.09 -8.47 13.53
CA LYS A 349 18.92 -7.63 14.40
C LYS A 349 18.97 -6.22 13.82
N TRP A 350 18.71 -5.22 14.64
CA TRP A 350 18.73 -3.81 14.23
C TRP A 350 19.71 -3.01 15.06
N ALA A 351 20.71 -2.38 14.44
CA ALA A 351 21.64 -1.50 15.14
C ALA A 351 20.88 -0.33 15.76
N CYS A 352 20.96 -0.19 17.09
CA CYS A 352 20.21 0.82 17.83
C CYS A 352 21.11 1.93 18.39
N ALA A 353 22.38 1.95 18.04
CA ALA A 353 23.35 2.91 18.53
C ALA A 353 24.25 3.43 17.42
N ARG A 354 24.74 4.64 17.59
CA ARG A 354 25.70 5.33 16.71
C ARG A 354 26.66 6.16 17.52
N THR A 355 27.81 6.47 16.93
CA THR A 355 28.88 7.22 17.62
C THR A 355 28.82 8.72 17.43
N TYR A 356 27.99 9.21 16.52
CA TYR A 356 27.85 10.61 16.17
C TYR A 356 26.43 11.00 15.80
N GLY A 357 26.06 12.26 16.00
CA GLY A 357 24.76 12.83 15.62
C GLY A 357 23.96 13.34 16.80
N LEU A 358 22.67 13.62 16.59
CA LEU A 358 21.72 14.00 17.62
C LEU A 358 21.08 12.75 18.23
N GLY A 359 20.88 12.76 19.53
CA GLY A 359 20.21 11.68 20.27
C GLY A 359 20.62 11.63 21.72
N SER A 360 19.96 10.79 22.49
CA SER A 360 20.32 10.49 23.88
C SER A 360 21.47 9.52 23.93
N LYS A 361 22.35 9.67 24.89
CA LYS A 361 23.42 8.70 25.16
C LYS A 361 22.84 7.39 25.68
N LEU A 362 23.46 6.26 25.30
CA LEU A 362 23.14 4.99 25.96
C LEU A 362 23.49 5.08 27.44
N PRO A 363 22.56 4.73 28.36
CA PRO A 363 22.77 4.90 29.79
C PRO A 363 23.98 4.14 30.35
N TRP A 364 24.26 2.94 29.83
CA TRP A 364 25.34 2.06 30.27
C TRP A 364 26.62 2.19 29.45
N ASP A 365 26.54 2.84 28.26
CA ASP A 365 27.70 3.04 27.37
C ASP A 365 27.62 4.41 26.68
N PRO A 366 28.02 5.49 27.42
CA PRO A 366 27.80 6.87 26.98
C PRO A 366 28.61 7.31 25.76
N GLN A 367 29.52 6.49 25.26
CA GLN A 367 30.20 6.75 23.99
C GLN A 367 29.30 6.59 22.78
N PHE A 368 28.19 5.86 22.93
CA PHE A 368 27.17 5.68 21.90
C PHE A 368 25.95 6.54 22.16
N LEU A 369 25.34 7.00 21.07
CA LEU A 369 24.04 7.64 21.04
C LEU A 369 22.97 6.64 20.60
N VAL A 370 21.77 6.74 21.15
CA VAL A 370 20.63 5.93 20.67
C VAL A 370 20.25 6.38 19.27
N GLU A 371 20.03 5.42 18.39
CA GLU A 371 19.54 5.67 17.03
C GLU A 371 18.11 6.22 17.07
N SER A 372 17.80 7.25 16.26
CA SER A 372 16.58 8.06 16.40
C SER A 372 15.27 7.28 16.20
N LEU A 373 15.26 6.25 15.32
CA LEU A 373 14.08 5.39 15.16
C LEU A 373 13.88 4.45 16.35
N SER A 374 14.97 4.02 16.99
CA SER A 374 14.92 3.16 18.18
C SER A 374 14.59 3.94 19.45
N ASP A 375 14.97 5.22 19.52
CA ASP A 375 14.73 6.11 20.65
C ASP A 375 13.24 6.46 20.80
N SER A 376 12.57 6.71 19.70
CA SER A 376 11.23 7.34 19.66
C SER A 376 10.04 6.35 19.63
N THR A 377 10.24 5.07 19.91
CA THR A 377 9.21 4.03 19.71
C THR A 377 8.03 4.10 20.68
N ILE A 378 8.20 4.73 21.83
CA ILE A 378 7.18 4.87 22.89
C ILE A 378 6.89 6.31 23.29
N TYR A 379 7.32 7.29 22.50
CA TYR A 379 7.17 8.72 22.88
C TYR A 379 5.71 9.13 23.16
N MET A 380 4.73 8.45 22.53
CA MET A 380 3.32 8.68 22.77
C MET A 380 2.90 8.39 24.21
N SER A 381 3.60 7.49 24.91
CA SER A 381 3.36 7.25 26.34
C SER A 381 3.81 8.45 27.19
N TYR A 382 4.91 9.09 26.82
CA TYR A 382 5.39 10.27 27.49
C TYR A 382 4.43 11.46 27.38
N TYR A 383 3.77 11.65 26.23
CA TYR A 383 2.80 12.71 26.04
C TYR A 383 1.64 12.68 27.04
N THR A 384 1.32 11.52 27.58
CA THR A 384 0.23 11.40 28.57
C THR A 384 0.55 12.08 29.91
N VAL A 385 1.82 12.30 30.21
CA VAL A 385 2.30 12.83 31.49
C VAL A 385 3.12 14.13 31.36
N SER A 386 3.55 14.48 30.14
CA SER A 386 4.46 15.60 29.90
C SER A 386 3.95 16.94 30.44
N ASN A 387 2.65 17.21 30.30
CA ASN A 387 2.00 18.43 30.81
C ASN A 387 2.00 18.55 32.36
N LEU A 388 2.21 17.45 33.05
CA LEU A 388 2.30 17.40 34.50
C LEU A 388 3.76 17.52 34.96
N LEU A 389 4.72 17.11 34.10
CA LEU A 389 6.15 17.09 34.45
C LEU A 389 6.86 18.39 34.11
N HIS A 390 6.53 19.06 33.01
CA HIS A 390 7.17 20.32 32.62
C HIS A 390 6.19 21.31 31.99
N SER A 391 6.48 22.58 32.09
CA SER A 391 5.64 23.69 31.60
C SER A 391 6.15 24.34 30.32
N ASP A 392 7.30 23.93 29.82
CA ASP A 392 7.88 24.36 28.54
C ASP A 392 8.23 23.18 27.64
N MET A 393 8.48 23.45 26.37
CA MET A 393 8.75 22.38 25.36
C MET A 393 10.09 21.68 25.58
N THR A 394 11.05 22.36 26.25
CA THR A 394 12.41 21.80 26.45
C THR A 394 12.54 21.02 27.75
N GLY A 395 11.52 21.01 28.60
CA GLY A 395 11.59 20.41 29.93
C GLY A 395 12.48 21.15 30.92
N SER A 396 12.85 22.39 30.62
CA SER A 396 13.73 23.18 31.48
C SER A 396 13.02 23.77 32.71
N LYS A 397 11.68 23.84 32.67
CA LYS A 397 10.86 24.36 33.76
C LYS A 397 9.94 23.27 34.30
N PRO A 398 9.95 23.05 35.64
CA PRO A 398 9.03 22.07 36.22
C PRO A 398 7.56 22.36 35.86
N GLY A 399 6.78 21.32 35.75
CA GLY A 399 5.34 21.37 35.51
C GLY A 399 4.55 21.61 36.79
N PRO A 400 3.21 21.51 36.73
CA PRO A 400 2.31 21.76 37.86
C PRO A 400 2.59 20.92 39.13
N LEU A 401 3.23 19.75 38.96
CA LEU A 401 3.56 18.86 40.07
C LEU A 401 4.91 19.21 40.74
N GLY A 402 5.70 20.14 40.19
CA GLY A 402 6.99 20.54 40.73
C GLY A 402 8.05 19.43 40.75
N ILE A 403 7.89 18.39 39.97
CA ILE A 403 8.79 17.25 39.90
C ILE A 403 10.01 17.63 39.05
N THR A 404 11.21 17.27 39.52
CA THR A 404 12.46 17.46 38.79
C THR A 404 12.87 16.19 38.06
N PRO A 405 13.69 16.27 36.96
CA PRO A 405 14.16 15.10 36.25
C PRO A 405 14.85 14.05 37.13
N ASP A 406 15.63 14.46 38.13
CA ASP A 406 16.36 13.54 39.01
C ASP A 406 15.44 12.69 39.88
N GLN A 407 14.21 13.16 40.14
CA GLN A 407 13.22 12.41 40.90
C GLN A 407 12.53 11.32 40.07
N MET A 408 12.60 11.41 38.75
CA MET A 408 11.99 10.46 37.83
C MET A 408 12.91 9.25 37.60
N THR A 409 13.10 8.46 38.63
CA THR A 409 13.91 7.21 38.60
C THR A 409 13.26 6.11 37.77
N ASP A 410 14.00 5.04 37.44
CA ASP A 410 13.49 3.90 36.70
C ASP A 410 12.28 3.24 37.41
N GLU A 411 12.30 3.16 38.78
CA GLU A 411 11.15 2.61 39.52
C GLU A 411 9.91 3.54 39.42
N VAL A 412 10.11 4.85 39.36
CA VAL A 412 9.03 5.81 39.16
C VAL A 412 8.42 5.63 37.76
N TRP A 413 9.25 5.52 36.72
CA TRP A 413 8.79 5.26 35.36
C TRP A 413 8.08 3.91 35.24
N ASP A 414 8.61 2.87 35.85
CA ASP A 414 7.99 1.55 35.89
C ASP A 414 6.59 1.59 36.55
N TYR A 415 6.46 2.33 37.66
CA TYR A 415 5.18 2.54 38.29
C TYR A 415 4.19 3.31 37.42
N VAL A 416 4.64 4.39 36.81
CA VAL A 416 3.77 5.28 36.03
C VAL A 416 3.32 4.63 34.70
N LEU A 417 4.25 4.05 33.93
CA LEU A 417 3.99 3.60 32.57
C LEU A 417 3.88 2.08 32.43
N ALA A 418 4.66 1.30 33.19
CA ALA A 418 4.83 -0.13 32.95
C ALA A 418 4.13 -1.03 33.96
N SER A 419 3.22 -0.49 34.77
CA SER A 419 2.50 -1.25 35.82
C SER A 419 3.40 -1.85 36.92
N GLY A 420 4.57 -1.24 37.15
CA GLY A 420 5.47 -1.60 38.22
C GLY A 420 4.86 -1.38 39.61
N PRO A 421 5.49 -1.88 40.68
CA PRO A 421 5.09 -1.66 42.05
C PRO A 421 5.25 -0.17 42.41
N PHE A 422 4.58 0.28 43.49
CA PHE A 422 4.73 1.64 44.00
C PHE A 422 6.19 1.86 44.47
N PRO A 423 6.88 2.91 44.03
CA PRO A 423 8.29 3.16 44.40
C PRO A 423 8.37 3.57 45.87
N SER A 424 9.00 2.74 46.70
CA SER A 424 9.07 2.92 48.16
C SER A 424 10.06 4.01 48.58
N ASN A 425 11.06 4.31 47.74
CA ASN A 425 12.15 5.27 48.03
C ASN A 425 12.02 6.58 47.19
N SER A 426 10.83 6.93 46.73
CA SER A 426 10.63 8.13 45.94
C SER A 426 10.34 9.33 46.82
N ASP A 427 11.00 10.46 46.54
CA ASP A 427 10.72 11.77 47.20
C ASP A 427 9.51 12.47 46.60
N ILE A 428 8.89 11.89 45.54
CA ILE A 428 7.69 12.46 44.93
C ILE A 428 6.47 12.14 45.80
N PRO A 429 5.60 13.15 46.11
CA PRO A 429 4.38 12.89 46.85
C PRO A 429 3.52 11.80 46.22
N LYS A 430 2.93 10.94 47.02
CA LYS A 430 2.09 9.82 46.58
C LYS A 430 0.95 10.27 45.67
N GLU A 431 0.31 11.38 45.97
CA GLU A 431 -0.79 11.94 45.16
C GLU A 431 -0.30 12.36 43.78
N SER A 432 0.93 12.88 43.67
CA SER A 432 1.53 13.26 42.40
C SER A 432 1.85 12.03 41.56
N LEU A 433 2.40 10.97 42.15
CA LEU A 433 2.64 9.70 41.47
C LEU A 433 1.34 9.04 40.99
N GLN A 434 0.29 9.06 41.81
CA GLN A 434 -1.02 8.57 41.45
C GLN A 434 -1.65 9.38 40.33
N LYS A 435 -1.44 10.70 40.29
CA LYS A 435 -1.94 11.55 39.21
C LYS A 435 -1.24 11.29 37.88
N LEU A 436 0.08 11.11 37.89
CA LEU A 436 0.84 10.69 36.70
C LEU A 436 0.33 9.34 36.17
N ARG A 437 0.24 8.34 37.05
CA ARG A 437 -0.27 7.03 36.70
C ARG A 437 -1.68 7.08 36.14
N HIS A 438 -2.58 7.83 36.78
CA HIS A 438 -3.95 7.98 36.32
C HIS A 438 -4.03 8.62 34.92
N SER A 439 -3.22 9.66 34.66
CA SER A 439 -3.15 10.28 33.35
C SER A 439 -2.72 9.27 32.27
N PHE A 440 -1.68 8.48 32.54
CA PHE A 440 -1.26 7.43 31.63
C PHE A 440 -2.36 6.37 31.43
N ASP A 441 -2.91 5.79 32.49
CA ASP A 441 -3.94 4.75 32.40
C ASP A 441 -5.23 5.22 31.68
N TYR A 442 -5.51 6.55 31.70
CA TYR A 442 -6.63 7.14 30.97
C TYR A 442 -6.37 7.19 29.45
N PHE A 443 -5.18 7.59 29.02
CA PHE A 443 -4.84 7.76 27.61
C PHE A 443 -4.29 6.49 26.94
N TYR A 444 -3.90 5.47 27.72
CA TYR A 444 -3.43 4.20 27.21
C TYR A 444 -4.43 3.07 27.49
N PRO A 445 -4.60 2.16 26.55
CA PRO A 445 -3.84 1.94 25.31
C PRO A 445 -4.01 3.05 24.30
N MET A 446 -2.98 3.24 23.44
CA MET A 446 -3.03 4.18 22.33
C MET A 446 -4.13 3.73 21.32
N ASP A 447 -5.13 4.60 21.09
CA ASP A 447 -6.28 4.26 20.24
C ASP A 447 -5.88 4.15 18.77
N ILE A 448 -5.17 5.16 18.26
CA ILE A 448 -4.70 5.19 16.87
C ILE A 448 -3.37 5.92 16.76
N ARG A 449 -2.47 5.34 15.97
CA ARG A 449 -1.31 6.01 15.43
C ARG A 449 -1.46 6.19 13.93
N SER A 450 -1.52 7.43 13.48
CA SER A 450 -1.53 7.76 12.05
C SER A 450 -0.12 8.05 11.57
N SER A 451 0.31 7.41 10.49
CA SER A 451 1.68 7.52 9.96
C SER A 451 1.73 7.27 8.45
N GLY A 452 2.88 7.48 7.83
CA GLY A 452 3.13 7.13 6.44
C GLY A 452 3.54 5.66 6.28
N LYS A 453 3.27 5.10 5.11
CA LYS A 453 3.63 3.71 4.77
C LYS A 453 5.14 3.42 4.80
N ASP A 454 5.96 4.44 4.60
CA ASP A 454 7.42 4.37 4.64
C ASP A 454 7.98 4.06 6.05
N LEU A 455 7.18 4.25 7.10
CA LEU A 455 7.55 3.91 8.47
C LEU A 455 7.12 2.49 8.89
N ILE A 456 6.39 1.75 8.08
CA ILE A 456 6.04 0.36 8.38
C ILE A 456 7.30 -0.52 8.48
N PRO A 457 8.26 -0.44 7.53
CA PRO A 457 9.44 -1.32 7.57
C PRO A 457 10.44 -1.00 8.70
N ASN A 458 10.22 0.06 9.47
CA ASN A 458 11.11 0.49 10.54
C ASN A 458 10.33 0.92 11.78
N HIS A 459 10.16 2.21 12.01
CA HIS A 459 9.69 2.80 13.26
C HIS A 459 8.36 2.22 13.76
N LEU A 460 7.35 1.97 12.90
CA LEU A 460 6.06 1.42 13.34
C LEU A 460 6.20 -0.02 13.83
N THR A 461 7.00 -0.83 13.14
CA THR A 461 7.28 -2.21 13.57
C THR A 461 8.11 -2.21 14.86
N PHE A 462 9.09 -1.32 15.01
CA PHE A 462 9.84 -1.19 16.27
C PHE A 462 8.93 -0.77 17.42
N ALA A 463 7.97 0.11 17.18
CA ALA A 463 6.96 0.48 18.17
C ALA A 463 6.11 -0.74 18.59
N VAL A 464 5.70 -1.61 17.66
CA VAL A 464 5.00 -2.87 17.98
C VAL A 464 5.86 -3.72 18.92
N TYR A 465 7.12 -3.99 18.56
CA TYR A 465 8.03 -4.79 19.38
C TYR A 465 8.26 -4.17 20.77
N ASN A 466 8.51 -2.88 20.84
CA ASN A 466 8.82 -2.23 22.11
C ASN A 466 7.60 -2.12 23.03
N HIS A 467 6.40 -1.94 22.47
CA HIS A 467 5.18 -1.97 23.29
C HIS A 467 4.94 -3.34 23.94
N VAL A 468 5.13 -4.43 23.19
CA VAL A 468 4.92 -5.77 23.77
C VAL A 468 5.99 -6.16 24.79
N ALA A 469 7.21 -5.57 24.70
CA ALA A 469 8.26 -5.80 25.67
C ALA A 469 8.10 -4.97 26.94
N LEU A 470 7.65 -3.73 26.84
CA LEU A 470 7.68 -2.77 27.94
C LEU A 470 6.36 -2.64 28.69
N PHE A 471 5.24 -2.86 28.01
CA PHE A 471 3.91 -2.64 28.57
C PHE A 471 3.12 -3.94 28.73
N PRO A 472 2.24 -4.02 29.73
CA PRO A 472 1.30 -5.13 29.85
C PRO A 472 0.30 -5.12 28.69
N GLU A 473 -0.25 -6.29 28.37
CA GLU A 473 -1.11 -6.52 27.20
C GLU A 473 -2.30 -5.56 27.09
N ARG A 474 -2.86 -5.11 28.24
CA ARG A 474 -3.96 -4.14 28.27
C ARG A 474 -3.58 -2.76 27.72
N HIS A 475 -2.28 -2.42 27.69
CA HIS A 475 -1.74 -1.15 27.21
C HIS A 475 -1.12 -1.27 25.79
N TRP A 476 -1.22 -2.41 25.14
CA TRP A 476 -0.75 -2.56 23.78
C TRP A 476 -1.61 -1.75 22.80
N PRO A 477 -1.03 -1.15 21.76
CA PRO A 477 -1.73 -0.33 20.79
C PRO A 477 -2.97 -1.00 20.21
N LEU A 478 -4.06 -0.23 20.04
CA LEU A 478 -5.31 -0.72 19.46
C LEU A 478 -5.31 -0.65 17.93
N SER A 479 -4.68 0.39 17.36
CA SER A 479 -4.65 0.56 15.92
C SER A 479 -3.46 1.38 15.42
N MET A 480 -3.06 1.09 14.18
CA MET A 480 -2.11 1.89 13.40
C MET A 480 -2.64 2.09 11.99
N ARG A 481 -2.73 3.34 11.57
CA ARG A 481 -3.18 3.72 10.23
C ARG A 481 -2.02 4.24 9.40
N ALA A 482 -1.72 3.58 8.29
CA ALA A 482 -0.73 4.03 7.34
C ALA A 482 -1.40 4.62 6.09
N ASN A 483 -0.86 5.74 5.59
CA ASN A 483 -1.26 6.35 4.33
C ASN A 483 -0.10 6.37 3.34
N GLY A 484 -0.42 6.55 2.05
CA GLY A 484 0.56 6.70 0.98
C GLY A 484 1.29 8.05 1.04
N HIS A 485 2.22 8.24 0.11
CA HIS A 485 2.88 9.52 -0.08
C HIS A 485 1.93 10.52 -0.75
N LEU A 486 2.16 11.81 -0.52
CA LEU A 486 1.42 12.87 -1.17
C LEU A 486 2.18 13.34 -2.42
N MET A 487 1.54 13.19 -3.58
CA MET A 487 1.98 13.78 -4.83
C MET A 487 1.44 15.20 -4.97
N LEU A 488 2.10 16.02 -5.76
CA LEU A 488 1.66 17.36 -6.12
C LEU A 488 1.49 17.44 -7.65
N ASN A 489 0.26 17.71 -8.10
CA ASN A 489 -0.09 17.81 -9.51
C ASN A 489 0.38 16.58 -10.34
N GLY A 490 0.16 15.38 -9.80
CA GLY A 490 0.50 14.12 -10.44
C GLY A 490 1.99 13.73 -10.41
N LYS A 491 2.82 14.47 -9.67
CA LYS A 491 4.26 14.21 -9.57
C LYS A 491 4.70 14.05 -8.11
N LYS A 492 5.69 13.20 -7.87
CA LYS A 492 6.31 13.06 -6.54
C LYS A 492 6.85 14.42 -6.07
N MET A 493 6.59 14.74 -4.80
CA MET A 493 7.18 15.93 -4.18
C MET A 493 8.67 15.70 -3.90
N ALA A 494 9.51 16.62 -4.39
CA ALA A 494 10.94 16.61 -4.11
C ALA A 494 11.51 18.03 -4.11
N LYS A 495 12.31 18.38 -3.12
CA LYS A 495 12.98 19.70 -3.03
C LYS A 495 13.93 19.90 -4.20
N SER A 496 14.66 18.86 -4.61
CA SER A 496 15.62 18.92 -5.71
C SER A 496 15.02 19.26 -7.06
N THR A 497 13.74 18.96 -7.28
CA THR A 497 13.01 19.29 -8.52
C THR A 497 12.21 20.59 -8.43
N GLY A 498 12.14 21.20 -7.26
CA GLY A 498 11.27 22.35 -6.98
C GLY A 498 9.77 22.03 -6.93
N ASN A 499 9.39 20.77 -7.16
CA ASN A 499 8.00 20.33 -7.08
C ASN A 499 7.67 19.95 -5.64
N PHE A 500 7.48 20.93 -4.78
CA PHE A 500 7.03 20.72 -3.41
C PHE A 500 6.26 21.93 -2.91
N LEU A 501 5.48 21.70 -1.88
CA LEU A 501 4.67 22.73 -1.25
C LEU A 501 4.79 22.55 0.27
N THR A 502 5.19 23.63 0.96
CA THR A 502 5.16 23.59 2.42
C THR A 502 3.75 23.82 2.95
N LEU A 503 3.49 23.39 4.18
CA LEU A 503 2.21 23.63 4.84
C LEU A 503 1.87 25.13 4.87
N ARG A 504 2.84 25.99 5.22
CA ARG A 504 2.66 27.44 5.23
C ARG A 504 2.27 28.00 3.86
N GLN A 505 2.91 27.54 2.80
CA GLN A 505 2.58 27.97 1.45
C GLN A 505 1.17 27.53 1.04
N ALA A 506 0.75 26.31 1.38
CA ALA A 506 -0.60 25.84 1.09
C ALA A 506 -1.65 26.67 1.84
N ILE A 507 -1.46 26.92 3.14
CA ILE A 507 -2.37 27.70 3.96
C ILE A 507 -2.47 29.13 3.43
N ASN A 508 -1.36 29.75 3.07
CA ASN A 508 -1.35 31.11 2.53
C ASN A 508 -2.03 31.21 1.17
N LYS A 509 -1.94 30.16 0.35
CA LYS A 509 -2.50 30.14 -1.01
C LYS A 509 -3.99 29.85 -1.04
N TRP A 510 -4.48 28.88 -0.28
CA TRP A 510 -5.88 28.42 -0.34
C TRP A 510 -6.65 28.57 0.97
N GLY A 511 -5.99 28.86 2.07
CA GLY A 511 -6.57 28.77 3.40
C GLY A 511 -6.58 27.36 3.96
N THR A 512 -6.76 27.25 5.25
CA THR A 512 -6.68 25.97 5.98
C THR A 512 -7.77 25.00 5.54
N ASP A 513 -9.03 25.44 5.54
CA ASP A 513 -10.16 24.54 5.28
C ASP A 513 -10.24 24.08 3.82
N ALA A 514 -9.89 24.93 2.85
CA ALA A 514 -9.83 24.52 1.45
C ALA A 514 -8.69 23.53 1.19
N THR A 515 -7.54 23.71 1.85
CA THR A 515 -6.42 22.75 1.81
C THR A 515 -6.83 21.40 2.40
N ARG A 516 -7.48 21.38 3.56
CA ARG A 516 -7.97 20.16 4.24
C ARG A 516 -9.03 19.45 3.40
N LEU A 517 -9.94 20.20 2.79
CA LEU A 517 -10.98 19.65 1.90
C LEU A 517 -10.35 19.00 0.66
N ALA A 518 -9.38 19.64 0.03
CA ALA A 518 -8.67 19.09 -1.11
C ALA A 518 -7.86 17.83 -0.76
N LEU A 519 -7.26 17.79 0.43
CA LEU A 519 -6.56 16.59 0.95
C LEU A 519 -7.51 15.42 1.20
N ALA A 520 -8.67 15.68 1.82
CA ALA A 520 -9.69 14.65 2.04
C ALA A 520 -10.23 14.08 0.72
N ASP A 521 -10.40 14.95 -0.28
CA ASP A 521 -10.86 14.54 -1.61
C ASP A 521 -9.80 13.77 -2.41
N ALA A 522 -8.51 14.05 -2.18
CA ALA A 522 -7.40 13.36 -2.82
C ALA A 522 -7.33 11.86 -2.47
N GLY A 523 -7.71 11.51 -1.25
CA GLY A 523 -7.74 10.13 -0.76
C GLY A 523 -6.93 9.94 0.50
N ASP A 524 -7.17 8.81 1.15
CA ASP A 524 -6.71 8.49 2.50
C ASP A 524 -6.24 7.05 2.66
N GLY A 525 -6.13 6.30 1.57
CA GLY A 525 -5.62 4.93 1.56
C GLY A 525 -4.10 4.84 1.60
N ILE A 526 -3.57 3.62 1.49
CA ILE A 526 -2.13 3.34 1.38
C ILE A 526 -1.57 3.73 0.00
N GLU A 527 -2.43 3.92 -0.99
CA GLU A 527 -2.07 4.44 -2.30
C GLU A 527 -1.58 5.90 -2.20
N ASP A 528 -0.74 6.31 -3.15
CA ASP A 528 -0.23 7.67 -3.18
C ASP A 528 -1.32 8.65 -3.61
N ALA A 529 -1.71 9.55 -2.69
CA ALA A 529 -2.72 10.57 -2.94
C ALA A 529 -2.13 11.74 -3.74
N ASN A 530 -2.96 12.36 -4.60
CA ASN A 530 -2.53 13.50 -5.40
C ASN A 530 -3.21 14.79 -4.93
N PHE A 531 -2.44 15.74 -4.43
CA PHE A 531 -2.91 17.08 -4.18
C PHE A 531 -2.89 17.87 -5.49
N ASP A 532 -4.06 18.38 -5.90
CA ASP A 532 -4.25 19.10 -7.16
C ASP A 532 -4.65 20.55 -6.90
N ASP A 533 -3.91 21.47 -7.47
CA ASP A 533 -4.15 22.92 -7.35
C ASP A 533 -5.56 23.32 -7.82
N THR A 534 -6.09 22.66 -8.85
CA THR A 534 -7.42 22.96 -9.39
C THR A 534 -8.53 22.54 -8.42
N ILE A 535 -8.35 21.41 -7.75
CA ILE A 535 -9.28 20.93 -6.71
C ILE A 535 -9.24 21.86 -5.50
N ALA A 536 -8.04 22.29 -5.08
CA ALA A 536 -7.89 23.22 -3.96
C ALA A 536 -8.54 24.59 -4.26
N ASN A 537 -8.39 25.11 -5.48
CA ASN A 537 -9.10 26.34 -5.93
C ASN A 537 -10.63 26.16 -5.95
N ALA A 538 -11.11 25.02 -6.47
CA ALA A 538 -12.54 24.71 -6.48
C ALA A 538 -13.10 24.56 -5.05
N SER A 539 -12.28 24.11 -4.12
CA SER A 539 -12.66 23.98 -2.70
C SER A 539 -12.95 25.33 -2.06
N ILE A 540 -12.19 26.39 -2.39
CA ILE A 540 -12.48 27.75 -1.91
C ILE A 540 -13.88 28.19 -2.34
N LEU A 541 -14.19 28.04 -3.63
CA LEU A 541 -15.50 28.44 -4.17
C LEU A 541 -16.63 27.64 -3.54
N ARG A 542 -16.41 26.34 -3.34
CA ARG A 542 -17.40 25.44 -2.72
C ARG A 542 -17.73 25.84 -1.29
N LEU A 543 -16.70 26.13 -0.48
CA LEU A 543 -16.88 26.59 0.89
C LEU A 543 -17.54 27.97 0.95
N HIS A 544 -17.16 28.89 0.06
CA HIS A 544 -17.79 30.20 -0.02
C HIS A 544 -19.28 30.08 -0.39
N THR A 545 -19.61 29.23 -1.37
CA THR A 545 -21.00 28.95 -1.76
C THR A 545 -21.80 28.32 -0.62
N LEU A 546 -21.17 27.46 0.19
CA LEU A 546 -21.80 26.87 1.36
C LEU A 546 -22.15 27.93 2.41
N ILE A 547 -21.22 28.81 2.71
CA ILE A 547 -21.46 29.94 3.66
C ILE A 547 -22.63 30.79 3.14
N GLY A 548 -22.61 31.19 1.86
CA GLY A 548 -23.67 31.99 1.25
C GLY A 548 -25.03 31.32 1.33
N TRP A 549 -25.12 30.01 1.02
CA TRP A 549 -26.33 29.21 1.19
C TRP A 549 -26.88 29.27 2.63
N CYS A 550 -26.01 29.03 3.61
CA CYS A 550 -26.40 29.04 5.01
C CYS A 550 -26.88 30.43 5.48
N GLN A 551 -26.25 31.51 5.00
CA GLN A 551 -26.65 32.87 5.28
C GLN A 551 -28.02 33.19 4.71
N GLU A 552 -28.21 32.94 3.38
CA GLU A 552 -29.48 33.19 2.70
C GLU A 552 -30.64 32.42 3.33
N SER A 553 -30.39 31.17 3.75
CA SER A 553 -31.42 30.32 4.38
C SER A 553 -31.70 30.66 5.85
N ALA A 554 -30.71 31.19 6.58
CA ALA A 554 -30.88 31.62 7.98
C ALA A 554 -31.68 32.92 8.10
N ASP A 555 -31.53 33.84 7.14
CA ASP A 555 -32.21 35.13 7.12
C ASP A 555 -33.74 35.03 6.83
N GLY A 556 -34.25 33.83 6.59
CA GLY A 556 -35.66 33.57 6.35
C GLY A 556 -36.22 34.23 5.09
N GLY A 557 -35.46 34.20 3.98
CA GLY A 557 -35.80 34.78 2.69
C GLY A 557 -37.23 34.41 2.23
N SER A 558 -37.88 35.27 1.42
CA SER A 558 -39.16 35.04 0.83
C SER A 558 -39.15 33.81 -0.08
N GLY A 559 -39.66 32.68 0.38
CA GLY A 559 -39.71 31.45 -0.38
C GLY A 559 -39.66 30.18 0.46
N TYR A 560 -39.52 30.32 1.76
CA TYR A 560 -39.67 29.20 2.71
C TYR A 560 -41.08 29.14 3.25
N ARG A 561 -41.60 27.93 3.39
CA ARG A 561 -42.88 27.67 4.01
C ARG A 561 -42.74 27.15 5.43
N THR A 562 -43.84 27.20 6.15
CA THR A 562 -44.04 26.61 7.48
C THR A 562 -45.26 25.69 7.45
N GLY A 563 -45.53 25.00 8.55
CA GLY A 563 -46.66 24.10 8.68
C GLY A 563 -46.30 22.64 8.63
N ASP A 564 -47.20 21.78 8.20
CA ASP A 564 -46.96 20.33 8.19
C ASP A 564 -45.99 19.91 7.07
N PHE A 565 -45.23 18.87 7.34
CA PHE A 565 -44.27 18.29 6.36
C PHE A 565 -45.02 17.58 5.25
N THR A 566 -44.75 17.95 4.00
CA THR A 566 -45.20 17.24 2.81
C THR A 566 -44.41 15.94 2.61
N TYR A 567 -44.75 15.20 1.56
CA TYR A 567 -44.04 13.98 1.21
C TYR A 567 -42.59 14.27 0.85
N HIS A 568 -42.33 15.34 0.10
CA HIS A 568 -40.97 15.73 -0.28
C HIS A 568 -40.09 16.17 0.90
N ASP A 569 -40.70 16.80 1.93
CA ASP A 569 -40.00 17.15 3.17
C ASP A 569 -39.54 15.90 3.90
N ARG A 570 -40.45 14.93 4.04
CA ARG A 570 -40.14 13.67 4.73
C ARG A 570 -39.06 12.86 3.99
N VAL A 571 -39.11 12.82 2.65
CA VAL A 571 -38.05 12.19 1.84
C VAL A 571 -36.73 12.87 2.10
N PHE A 572 -36.68 14.19 2.04
CA PHE A 572 -35.42 14.94 2.25
C PHE A 572 -34.88 14.77 3.68
N GLN A 573 -35.76 14.83 4.69
CA GLN A 573 -35.36 14.60 6.08
C GLN A 573 -34.73 13.23 6.27
N GLU A 574 -35.38 12.20 5.74
CA GLU A 574 -34.87 10.84 5.84
C GLU A 574 -33.53 10.65 5.12
N GLU A 575 -33.38 11.27 3.95
CA GLU A 575 -32.13 11.20 3.18
C GLU A 575 -30.94 11.80 3.95
N PHE A 576 -31.07 13.02 4.51
CA PHE A 576 -29.93 13.59 5.22
C PHE A 576 -29.66 12.96 6.58
N ILE A 577 -30.66 12.41 7.27
CA ILE A 577 -30.46 11.59 8.47
C ILE A 577 -29.68 10.32 8.14
N ASN A 578 -30.06 9.63 7.06
CA ASN A 578 -29.31 8.45 6.59
C ASN A 578 -27.88 8.78 6.19
N LEU A 579 -27.66 9.88 5.47
CA LEU A 579 -26.34 10.36 5.08
C LEU A 579 -25.49 10.74 6.29
N ALA A 580 -26.09 11.29 7.36
CA ALA A 580 -25.39 11.54 8.62
C ALA A 580 -24.90 10.24 9.29
N ALA A 581 -25.75 9.22 9.31
CA ALA A 581 -25.41 7.91 9.85
C ALA A 581 -24.33 7.21 9.01
N GLU A 582 -24.37 7.35 7.68
CA GLU A 582 -23.37 6.82 6.76
C GLU A 582 -22.02 7.54 6.94
N THR A 583 -22.04 8.87 7.03
CA THR A 583 -20.86 9.69 7.30
C THR A 583 -20.18 9.30 8.62
N LYS A 584 -20.97 9.05 9.68
CA LYS A 584 -20.45 8.56 10.96
C LYS A 584 -19.67 7.27 10.80
N ARG A 585 -20.23 6.29 10.10
CA ARG A 585 -19.54 5.01 9.83
C ARG A 585 -18.24 5.19 9.05
N HIS A 586 -18.23 6.11 8.08
CA HIS A 586 -17.01 6.42 7.33
C HIS A 586 -15.93 7.08 8.21
N TYR A 587 -16.31 8.04 9.06
CA TYR A 587 -15.35 8.64 10.01
C TYR A 587 -14.82 7.62 11.01
N GLU A 588 -15.66 6.74 11.57
CA GLU A 588 -15.25 5.69 12.49
C GLU A 588 -14.31 4.67 11.83
N ALA A 589 -14.53 4.37 10.55
CA ALA A 589 -13.65 3.51 9.74
C ALA A 589 -12.40 4.24 9.20
N THR A 590 -12.22 5.54 9.51
CA THR A 590 -11.15 6.41 8.95
C THR A 590 -11.17 6.56 7.42
N ASN A 591 -12.31 6.37 6.79
CA ASN A 591 -12.52 6.54 5.34
C ASN A 591 -12.95 7.98 5.05
N TYR A 592 -12.01 8.93 5.13
CA TYR A 592 -12.30 10.38 5.08
C TYR A 592 -12.79 10.85 3.72
N LYS A 593 -12.34 10.23 2.63
CA LYS A 593 -12.84 10.51 1.28
C LYS A 593 -14.30 10.12 1.13
N ASP A 594 -14.68 8.96 1.61
CA ASP A 594 -16.08 8.52 1.60
C ASP A 594 -16.93 9.33 2.60
N ALA A 595 -16.35 9.68 3.76
CA ALA A 595 -17.00 10.60 4.70
C ALA A 595 -17.27 11.96 4.04
N LEU A 596 -16.32 12.52 3.30
CA LEU A 596 -16.50 13.76 2.55
C LEU A 596 -17.60 13.61 1.48
N LYS A 597 -17.61 12.49 0.77
CA LYS A 597 -18.60 12.19 -0.26
C LYS A 597 -20.02 12.22 0.33
N SER A 598 -20.28 11.51 1.40
CA SER A 598 -21.60 11.47 2.05
C SER A 598 -21.93 12.77 2.80
N ALA A 599 -20.95 13.37 3.51
CA ALA A 599 -21.16 14.59 4.29
C ALA A 599 -21.43 15.83 3.44
N LEU A 600 -20.79 15.96 2.29
CA LEU A 600 -20.86 17.16 1.48
C LEU A 600 -21.56 16.92 0.15
N TYR A 601 -21.02 16.04 -0.69
CA TYR A 601 -21.46 15.96 -2.09
C TYR A 601 -22.88 15.37 -2.18
N GLU A 602 -23.13 14.25 -1.56
CA GLU A 602 -24.44 13.59 -1.58
C GLU A 602 -25.48 14.37 -0.77
N THR A 603 -25.08 14.97 0.32
CA THR A 603 -25.94 15.83 1.15
C THR A 603 -26.36 17.10 0.40
N LEU A 604 -25.45 17.73 -0.33
CA LEU A 604 -25.81 18.86 -1.20
C LEU A 604 -26.67 18.44 -2.39
N MET A 605 -26.45 17.26 -2.97
CA MET A 605 -27.30 16.72 -4.02
C MET A 605 -28.74 16.47 -3.52
N ALA A 606 -28.90 15.96 -2.30
CA ALA A 606 -30.22 15.79 -1.69
C ALA A 606 -30.93 17.14 -1.49
N ARG A 607 -30.20 18.17 -1.01
CA ARG A 607 -30.72 19.54 -0.86
C ARG A 607 -31.14 20.13 -2.22
N ASP A 608 -30.31 20.02 -3.24
CA ASP A 608 -30.59 20.57 -4.56
C ASP A 608 -31.80 19.91 -5.19
N TRP A 609 -31.92 18.59 -5.05
CA TRP A 609 -33.09 17.84 -5.46
C TRP A 609 -34.36 18.32 -4.71
N TYR A 610 -34.28 18.48 -3.40
CA TYR A 610 -35.41 18.95 -2.58
C TYR A 610 -35.85 20.34 -3.03
N ARG A 611 -34.92 21.27 -3.23
CA ARG A 611 -35.22 22.62 -3.75
C ARG A 611 -35.91 22.58 -5.12
N GLU A 612 -35.47 21.66 -5.99
CA GLU A 612 -36.04 21.54 -7.33
C GLU A 612 -37.46 20.97 -7.35
N VAL A 613 -37.74 19.95 -6.57
CA VAL A 613 -39.08 19.31 -6.56
C VAL A 613 -40.11 20.11 -5.81
N THR A 614 -39.67 20.98 -4.89
CA THR A 614 -40.58 21.89 -4.12
C THR A 614 -40.63 23.29 -4.67
N PHE A 615 -40.32 23.48 -5.95
CA PHE A 615 -40.20 24.82 -6.57
C PHE A 615 -41.49 25.65 -6.56
N GLU A 616 -42.67 25.02 -6.52
CA GLU A 616 -43.96 25.70 -6.45
C GLU A 616 -44.36 26.04 -5.02
N GLU A 617 -44.13 25.16 -4.06
CA GLU A 617 -44.54 25.30 -2.67
C GLU A 617 -43.46 25.89 -1.76
N GLY A 618 -42.22 25.84 -2.18
CA GLY A 618 -41.06 26.25 -1.39
C GLY A 618 -40.58 25.17 -0.41
N MET A 619 -39.35 25.28 0.01
CA MET A 619 -38.75 24.42 1.04
C MET A 619 -39.27 24.78 2.42
N HIS A 620 -39.35 23.84 3.33
CA HIS A 620 -39.77 24.06 4.71
C HIS A 620 -38.67 24.69 5.56
N SER A 621 -38.95 25.82 6.23
CA SER A 621 -37.98 26.62 6.97
C SER A 621 -37.24 25.85 8.07
N ASP A 622 -37.96 25.15 8.93
CA ASP A 622 -37.39 24.41 10.05
C ASP A 622 -36.54 23.21 9.57
N LEU A 623 -36.96 22.59 8.47
CA LEU A 623 -36.23 21.49 7.87
C LEU A 623 -34.91 21.95 7.25
N VAL A 624 -34.90 23.09 6.57
CA VAL A 624 -33.67 23.69 6.04
C VAL A 624 -32.72 24.10 7.17
N ARG A 625 -33.24 24.66 8.27
CA ARG A 625 -32.41 24.95 9.44
C ARG A 625 -31.82 23.69 10.04
N GLN A 626 -32.60 22.64 10.20
CA GLN A 626 -32.11 21.33 10.69
C GLN A 626 -31.08 20.75 9.77
N PHE A 627 -31.28 20.80 8.46
CA PHE A 627 -30.32 20.37 7.46
C PHE A 627 -29.01 21.14 7.57
N ASN A 628 -29.02 22.49 7.62
CA ASN A 628 -27.81 23.29 7.72
C ASN A 628 -27.02 22.96 8.97
N ARG A 629 -27.71 22.81 10.10
CA ARG A 629 -27.10 22.42 11.37
C ARG A 629 -26.40 21.04 11.24
N THR A 630 -27.09 20.08 10.65
CA THR A 630 -26.54 18.75 10.41
C THR A 630 -25.32 18.82 9.48
N LEU A 631 -25.43 19.48 8.35
CA LEU A 631 -24.36 19.57 7.35
C LEU A 631 -23.05 20.13 7.94
N VAL A 632 -23.12 21.21 8.73
CA VAL A 632 -21.90 21.80 9.30
C VAL A 632 -21.29 20.91 10.38
N LEU A 633 -22.10 20.15 11.14
CA LEU A 633 -21.60 19.14 12.08
C LEU A 633 -20.88 18.00 11.35
N LEU A 634 -21.43 17.52 10.23
CA LEU A 634 -20.77 16.50 9.42
C LEU A 634 -19.43 16.98 8.83
N MET A 635 -19.35 18.27 8.50
CA MET A 635 -18.17 18.88 7.90
C MET A 635 -17.12 19.35 8.91
N ALA A 636 -17.45 19.53 10.17
CA ALA A 636 -16.56 20.06 11.20
C ALA A 636 -15.21 19.31 11.33
N PRO A 637 -15.14 17.97 11.20
CA PRO A 637 -13.87 17.27 11.24
C PRO A 637 -12.92 17.61 10.07
N ILE A 638 -13.45 17.99 8.91
CA ILE A 638 -12.66 18.31 7.70
C ILE A 638 -12.44 19.82 7.60
N THR A 639 -13.48 20.64 7.78
CA THR A 639 -13.47 22.10 7.60
C THR A 639 -13.85 22.83 8.89
N PRO A 640 -13.03 22.75 9.96
CA PRO A 640 -13.39 23.22 11.28
C PRO A 640 -13.66 24.73 11.35
N HIS A 641 -12.93 25.56 10.60
CA HIS A 641 -13.10 27.03 10.69
C HIS A 641 -14.38 27.51 9.99
N VAL A 642 -14.65 26.98 8.80
CA VAL A 642 -15.90 27.29 8.09
C VAL A 642 -17.11 26.80 8.87
N SER A 643 -17.02 25.59 9.41
CA SER A 643 -18.10 25.02 10.23
C SER A 643 -18.33 25.81 11.50
N GLU A 644 -17.28 26.22 12.20
CA GLU A 644 -17.37 27.10 13.38
C GLU A 644 -18.00 28.44 13.04
N HIS A 645 -17.58 29.08 11.93
CA HIS A 645 -18.14 30.34 11.48
C HIS A 645 -19.64 30.23 11.19
N ILE A 646 -20.06 29.19 10.45
CA ILE A 646 -21.49 28.99 10.17
C ILE A 646 -22.25 28.71 11.47
N TRP A 647 -21.72 27.86 12.33
CA TRP A 647 -22.33 27.50 13.60
C TRP A 647 -22.62 28.71 14.50
N THR A 648 -21.58 29.48 14.82
CA THR A 648 -21.65 30.58 15.76
C THR A 648 -22.22 31.87 15.17
N THR A 649 -21.82 32.23 13.95
CA THR A 649 -22.12 33.53 13.34
C THR A 649 -23.42 33.50 12.52
N VAL A 650 -23.60 32.44 11.71
CA VAL A 650 -24.74 32.34 10.78
C VAL A 650 -25.97 31.72 11.48
N LEU A 651 -25.81 30.52 12.03
CA LEU A 651 -26.89 29.80 12.68
C LEU A 651 -27.15 30.26 14.13
N LYS A 652 -26.18 30.99 14.72
CA LYS A 652 -26.25 31.54 16.10
C LYS A 652 -26.53 30.45 17.14
N GLU A 653 -25.93 29.27 16.91
CA GLU A 653 -25.98 28.18 17.89
C GLU A 653 -25.07 28.49 19.09
N GLU A 654 -25.43 28.00 20.27
CA GLU A 654 -24.67 28.21 21.49
C GLU A 654 -23.40 27.36 21.56
N GLY A 655 -22.32 27.92 22.09
CA GLY A 655 -21.03 27.24 22.24
C GLY A 655 -20.26 27.03 20.93
N SER A 656 -19.13 26.37 21.04
CA SER A 656 -18.32 26.00 19.85
C SER A 656 -18.83 24.71 19.21
N ILE A 657 -18.76 24.64 17.89
CA ILE A 657 -19.07 23.39 17.14
C ILE A 657 -18.13 22.25 17.56
N GLN A 658 -16.93 22.58 18.07
CA GLN A 658 -15.95 21.57 18.53
C GLN A 658 -16.40 20.82 19.78
N THR A 659 -17.38 21.38 20.54
CA THR A 659 -17.96 20.74 21.70
C THR A 659 -19.38 20.21 21.45
N ALA A 660 -19.91 20.42 20.24
CA ALA A 660 -21.21 19.92 19.86
C ALA A 660 -21.18 18.40 19.65
N LEU A 661 -22.31 17.77 19.94
CA LEU A 661 -22.47 16.32 19.72
C LEU A 661 -22.81 16.00 18.26
N TRP A 662 -22.50 14.78 17.87
CA TRP A 662 -22.92 14.24 16.58
C TRP A 662 -24.44 14.34 16.40
N PRO A 663 -24.94 14.67 15.19
CA PRO A 663 -26.37 14.85 14.95
C PRO A 663 -27.10 13.50 14.81
N ASP A 664 -26.97 12.63 15.79
CA ASP A 664 -27.73 11.39 15.84
C ASP A 664 -29.23 11.71 15.98
N PRO A 665 -30.10 10.97 15.31
CA PRO A 665 -31.56 11.14 15.49
C PRO A 665 -31.95 10.73 16.91
N PRO A 666 -33.06 11.27 17.43
CA PRO A 666 -33.56 10.92 18.76
C PRO A 666 -33.84 9.41 18.87
N ALA A 667 -33.78 8.86 20.08
CA ALA A 667 -33.99 7.43 20.33
C ALA A 667 -35.39 6.92 19.89
N SER A 668 -36.35 7.82 19.76
CA SER A 668 -37.70 7.51 19.24
C SER A 668 -37.80 7.45 17.71
N TYR A 669 -36.72 7.85 17.01
CA TYR A 669 -36.73 7.85 15.56
C TYR A 669 -36.77 6.43 15.00
N GLN A 670 -37.65 6.24 14.01
CA GLN A 670 -37.78 4.99 13.27
C GLN A 670 -37.38 5.24 11.81
N PRO A 671 -36.34 4.58 11.28
CA PRO A 671 -35.94 4.72 9.88
C PRO A 671 -37.08 4.37 8.92
N CYS A 672 -37.24 5.17 7.88
CA CYS A 672 -38.23 4.98 6.83
C CYS A 672 -37.55 4.66 5.49
N PRO A 673 -37.05 3.44 5.27
CA PRO A 673 -36.31 3.07 4.05
C PRO A 673 -37.15 3.17 2.77
N ASP A 674 -38.48 3.15 2.88
CA ASP A 674 -39.42 3.41 1.79
C ASP A 674 -39.27 4.84 1.23
N LEU A 675 -39.05 5.84 2.08
CA LEU A 675 -38.84 7.22 1.67
C LEU A 675 -37.50 7.40 0.92
N ILE A 676 -36.44 6.76 1.41
CA ILE A 676 -35.14 6.76 0.71
C ILE A 676 -35.25 6.09 -0.67
N ALA A 677 -35.90 4.92 -0.71
CA ALA A 677 -36.13 4.20 -1.96
C ALA A 677 -37.00 5.02 -2.94
N ALA A 678 -38.01 5.71 -2.45
CA ALA A 678 -38.85 6.58 -3.27
C ALA A 678 -38.07 7.79 -3.82
N GLY A 679 -37.21 8.43 -3.02
CA GLY A 679 -36.33 9.52 -3.44
C GLY A 679 -35.38 9.08 -4.56
N GLN A 680 -34.74 7.94 -4.40
CA GLN A 680 -33.88 7.34 -5.44
C GLN A 680 -34.65 7.00 -6.71
N TYR A 681 -35.84 6.43 -6.57
CA TYR A 681 -36.73 6.09 -7.68
C TYR A 681 -37.14 7.32 -8.47
N MET A 682 -37.59 8.41 -7.81
CA MET A 682 -37.94 9.66 -8.45
C MET A 682 -36.80 10.23 -9.33
N ARG A 683 -35.61 10.29 -8.80
CA ARG A 683 -34.39 10.76 -9.52
C ARG A 683 -34.04 9.84 -10.70
N GLY A 684 -34.07 8.53 -10.46
CA GLY A 684 -33.80 7.51 -11.49
C GLY A 684 -34.80 7.56 -12.64
N THR A 685 -36.10 7.67 -12.35
CA THR A 685 -37.16 7.75 -13.37
C THR A 685 -37.04 9.03 -14.21
N LEU A 686 -36.78 10.17 -13.57
CA LEU A 686 -36.54 11.43 -14.31
C LEU A 686 -35.32 11.35 -15.24
N LYS A 687 -34.24 10.74 -14.78
CA LYS A 687 -33.06 10.49 -15.62
C LYS A 687 -33.41 9.60 -16.82
N THR A 688 -34.14 8.52 -16.58
CA THR A 688 -34.60 7.61 -17.65
C THR A 688 -35.49 8.33 -18.68
N MET A 689 -36.36 9.24 -18.21
CA MET A 689 -37.19 10.08 -19.10
C MET A 689 -36.32 11.00 -19.98
N ARG A 690 -35.35 11.69 -19.40
CA ARG A 690 -34.40 12.55 -20.16
C ARG A 690 -33.63 11.73 -21.20
N ASP A 691 -33.10 10.58 -20.80
CA ASP A 691 -32.36 9.70 -21.70
C ASP A 691 -33.24 9.16 -22.84
N ALA A 692 -34.50 8.82 -22.56
CA ALA A 692 -35.48 8.39 -23.57
C ALA A 692 -35.81 9.51 -24.57
N GLU A 693 -36.03 10.76 -24.12
CA GLU A 693 -36.25 11.90 -25.00
C GLU A 693 -35.03 12.18 -25.90
N ILE A 694 -33.80 12.15 -25.33
CA ILE A 694 -32.55 12.29 -26.08
C ILE A 694 -32.39 11.21 -27.16
N LEU A 695 -32.74 9.96 -26.85
CA LEU A 695 -32.71 8.86 -27.80
C LEU A 695 -33.68 9.06 -28.95
N LEU A 696 -34.90 9.59 -28.70
CA LEU A 696 -35.85 9.92 -29.74
C LEU A 696 -35.35 11.06 -30.63
N MET A 697 -34.72 12.09 -30.06
CA MET A 697 -34.06 13.17 -30.81
C MET A 697 -32.97 12.63 -31.74
N LYS A 698 -32.09 11.74 -31.26
CA LYS A 698 -31.00 11.16 -32.06
C LYS A 698 -31.53 10.24 -33.19
N LYS A 699 -32.64 9.52 -32.97
CA LYS A 699 -33.24 8.67 -34.00
C LYS A 699 -33.87 9.50 -35.14
N LYS A 700 -34.47 10.65 -34.84
CA LYS A 700 -35.01 11.59 -35.82
C LYS A 700 -33.88 12.20 -36.68
N ALA A 701 -32.76 12.54 -36.09
CA ALA A 701 -31.60 13.09 -36.83
C ALA A 701 -30.97 12.09 -37.84
N LYS A 702 -31.12 10.79 -37.60
CA LYS A 702 -30.62 9.72 -38.51
C LYS A 702 -31.58 9.26 -39.60
N LYS A 703 -32.91 9.49 -39.47
CA LYS A 703 -33.91 9.19 -40.48
C LYS A 703 -34.39 10.47 -41.11
N GLY A 704 -33.75 10.87 -42.22
CA GLY A 704 -34.33 11.85 -43.16
C GLY A 704 -35.70 11.42 -43.60
N ALA A 705 -36.68 12.30 -43.54
CA ALA A 705 -38.11 12.14 -43.72
C ALA A 705 -38.55 11.18 -44.83
N GLN A 706 -39.31 10.11 -44.48
CA GLN A 706 -40.42 9.58 -45.30
C GLN A 706 -41.36 8.76 -44.38
N GLY A 707 -42.59 9.23 -44.38
CA GLY A 707 -43.86 8.64 -44.02
C GLY A 707 -43.97 7.38 -43.15
N GLY A 708 -44.15 7.61 -41.81
CA GLY A 708 -44.65 6.64 -40.87
C GLY A 708 -45.59 7.38 -39.86
N PRO A 709 -46.39 6.65 -39.02
CA PRO A 709 -47.31 7.28 -38.05
C PRO A 709 -46.51 8.29 -37.19
N ALA A 710 -47.14 9.42 -36.86
CA ALA A 710 -46.54 10.65 -36.29
C ALA A 710 -45.46 10.35 -35.24
N ALA A 711 -44.19 10.42 -35.65
CA ALA A 711 -43.05 10.28 -34.76
C ALA A 711 -42.99 11.49 -33.82
N TYR A 712 -42.81 11.26 -32.51
CA TYR A 712 -42.62 12.32 -31.53
C TYR A 712 -41.66 13.41 -32.02
N ASP A 713 -42.15 14.64 -32.00
CA ASP A 713 -41.38 15.83 -32.34
C ASP A 713 -40.98 16.59 -31.07
N PRO A 714 -39.69 16.52 -30.61
CA PRO A 714 -39.24 17.22 -29.43
C PRO A 714 -39.24 18.78 -29.59
N ALA A 715 -39.35 19.30 -30.81
CA ALA A 715 -39.46 20.72 -31.10
C ALA A 715 -40.91 21.21 -31.17
N ALA A 716 -41.89 20.31 -31.09
CA ALA A 716 -43.30 20.69 -31.11
C ALA A 716 -43.68 21.56 -29.91
N GLU A 717 -44.57 22.48 -30.11
CA GLU A 717 -45.10 23.36 -29.07
C GLU A 717 -45.83 22.56 -27.99
N LYS A 718 -46.54 21.50 -28.38
CA LYS A 718 -47.24 20.57 -27.44
C LYS A 718 -46.51 19.25 -27.39
N LYS A 719 -46.04 18.90 -26.18
CA LYS A 719 -45.36 17.65 -25.87
C LYS A 719 -45.99 17.02 -24.66
N ALA A 720 -46.16 15.73 -24.70
CA ALA A 720 -46.72 14.98 -23.57
C ALA A 720 -46.01 13.64 -23.34
N VAL A 721 -46.15 13.07 -22.16
CA VAL A 721 -45.61 11.76 -21.83
C VAL A 721 -46.58 10.93 -21.02
N ASN A 722 -46.72 9.66 -21.41
CA ASN A 722 -47.39 8.64 -20.61
C ASN A 722 -46.34 7.82 -19.88
N VAL A 723 -46.44 7.73 -18.57
CA VAL A 723 -45.58 6.94 -17.70
C VAL A 723 -46.39 5.73 -17.25
N ILE A 724 -45.99 4.55 -17.69
CA ILE A 724 -46.73 3.31 -17.48
C ILE A 724 -46.06 2.48 -16.43
N VAL A 725 -46.74 2.24 -15.33
CA VAL A 725 -46.27 1.56 -14.14
C VAL A 725 -46.77 0.11 -14.12
N ALA A 726 -45.87 -0.83 -13.89
CA ALA A 726 -46.18 -2.24 -13.71
C ALA A 726 -46.22 -2.62 -12.22
N ASN A 727 -47.34 -3.18 -11.77
CA ASN A 727 -47.52 -3.66 -10.39
C ASN A 727 -46.87 -5.04 -10.15
N ARG A 728 -46.52 -5.77 -11.23
CA ARG A 728 -45.95 -7.13 -11.18
C ARG A 728 -44.90 -7.27 -12.26
N PHE A 729 -43.91 -8.11 -12.00
CA PHE A 729 -42.95 -8.53 -13.01
C PHE A 729 -43.64 -9.38 -14.08
N PRO A 730 -43.18 -9.33 -15.36
CA PRO A 730 -43.53 -10.31 -16.36
C PRO A 730 -43.24 -11.74 -15.87
N ALA A 731 -44.09 -12.70 -16.20
CA ALA A 731 -44.01 -14.05 -15.66
C ALA A 731 -42.61 -14.68 -15.82
N TRP A 732 -41.97 -14.50 -16.99
CA TRP A 732 -40.61 -15.01 -17.21
C TRP A 732 -39.51 -14.40 -16.32
N GLN A 733 -39.69 -13.15 -15.92
CA GLN A 733 -38.77 -12.49 -15.00
C GLN A 733 -39.05 -12.93 -13.56
N ASP A 734 -40.32 -13.01 -13.16
CA ASP A 734 -40.69 -13.45 -11.83
C ASP A 734 -40.24 -14.89 -11.57
N ASP A 735 -40.45 -15.78 -12.52
CA ASP A 735 -39.93 -17.16 -12.49
C ASP A 735 -38.38 -17.17 -12.37
N SER A 736 -37.68 -16.32 -13.14
CA SER A 736 -36.23 -16.24 -13.11
C SER A 736 -35.71 -15.76 -11.75
N ILE A 737 -36.35 -14.74 -11.16
CA ILE A 737 -35.99 -14.22 -9.82
C ILE A 737 -36.26 -15.29 -8.77
N GLU A 738 -37.39 -16.03 -8.87
CA GLU A 738 -37.69 -17.11 -7.92
C GLU A 738 -36.64 -18.23 -7.97
N ILE A 739 -36.21 -18.62 -9.16
CA ILE A 739 -35.16 -19.62 -9.35
C ILE A 739 -33.84 -19.12 -8.74
N MET A 740 -33.46 -17.89 -9.02
CA MET A 740 -32.24 -17.30 -8.46
C MET A 740 -32.28 -17.22 -6.94
N GLN A 741 -33.42 -16.86 -6.34
CA GLN A 741 -33.60 -16.79 -4.90
C GLN A 741 -33.45 -18.17 -4.23
N ARG A 742 -33.92 -19.25 -4.85
CA ARG A 742 -33.74 -20.63 -4.37
C ARG A 742 -32.32 -21.14 -4.54
N ALA A 743 -31.57 -20.60 -5.49
CA ALA A 743 -30.18 -20.95 -5.75
C ALA A 743 -29.16 -20.07 -5.00
N TYR A 744 -29.65 -19.08 -4.25
CA TYR A 744 -28.80 -18.17 -3.47
C TYR A 744 -28.42 -18.78 -2.12
N ASP A 745 -27.14 -18.77 -1.78
CA ASP A 745 -26.61 -19.19 -0.49
C ASP A 745 -26.28 -17.94 0.36
N GLU A 746 -27.03 -17.74 1.43
CA GLU A 746 -26.83 -16.60 2.37
C GLU A 746 -25.47 -16.63 3.07
N LYS A 747 -24.86 -17.80 3.27
CA LYS A 747 -23.59 -17.93 3.99
C LYS A 747 -22.40 -17.50 3.13
N THR A 748 -22.45 -17.83 1.85
CA THR A 748 -21.37 -17.52 0.92
C THR A 748 -21.62 -16.25 0.12
N GLY A 749 -22.88 -15.75 0.10
CA GLY A 749 -23.29 -14.60 -0.71
C GLY A 749 -23.31 -14.89 -2.22
N THR A 750 -23.30 -16.15 -2.63
CA THR A 750 -23.19 -16.57 -4.03
C THR A 750 -24.42 -17.29 -4.54
N ILE A 751 -24.59 -17.30 -5.87
CA ILE A 751 -25.65 -18.05 -6.56
C ILE A 751 -25.03 -19.31 -7.19
N ASP A 752 -25.69 -20.46 -6.99
CA ASP A 752 -25.34 -21.71 -7.66
C ASP A 752 -25.83 -21.70 -9.11
N ASP A 753 -24.90 -21.47 -10.03
CA ASP A 753 -25.15 -21.36 -11.46
C ASP A 753 -25.64 -22.66 -12.10
N ALA A 754 -25.20 -23.80 -11.61
CA ALA A 754 -25.64 -25.10 -12.10
C ALA A 754 -27.12 -25.30 -11.75
N LYS A 755 -27.50 -25.04 -10.51
CA LYS A 755 -28.88 -25.13 -10.03
C LYS A 755 -29.81 -24.17 -10.78
N VAL A 756 -29.39 -22.92 -11.03
CA VAL A 756 -30.16 -21.95 -11.84
C VAL A 756 -30.41 -22.49 -13.23
N LYS A 757 -29.36 -23.02 -13.89
CA LYS A 757 -29.49 -23.54 -15.25
C LYS A 757 -30.42 -24.76 -15.35
N ASP A 758 -30.34 -25.68 -14.39
CA ASP A 758 -31.17 -26.89 -14.35
C ASP A 758 -32.64 -26.54 -14.11
N GLU A 759 -32.93 -25.63 -13.20
CA GLU A 759 -34.32 -25.18 -12.94
C GLU A 759 -34.90 -24.38 -14.10
N LEU A 760 -34.14 -23.56 -14.80
CA LEU A 760 -34.54 -22.87 -16.02
C LEU A 760 -34.85 -23.86 -17.14
N ALA A 761 -34.04 -24.91 -17.27
CA ALA A 761 -34.27 -25.98 -18.22
C ALA A 761 -35.58 -26.73 -17.93
N ALA A 762 -35.81 -27.07 -16.66
CA ALA A 762 -37.03 -27.74 -16.21
C ALA A 762 -38.31 -26.94 -16.48
N LYS A 763 -38.22 -25.61 -16.37
CA LYS A 763 -39.34 -24.69 -16.72
C LYS A 763 -39.40 -24.33 -18.19
N GLY A 764 -38.49 -24.84 -19.05
CA GLY A 764 -38.46 -24.55 -20.48
C GLY A 764 -38.00 -23.15 -20.86
N LEU A 765 -37.45 -22.40 -19.90
CA LEU A 765 -37.12 -21.01 -20.06
C LEU A 765 -35.76 -20.76 -20.75
N LEU A 766 -34.85 -21.76 -20.82
CA LEU A 766 -33.54 -21.63 -21.48
C LEU A 766 -33.55 -21.24 -22.95
N LYS A 767 -34.70 -21.43 -23.64
CA LYS A 767 -34.87 -21.09 -25.05
C LYS A 767 -35.10 -19.59 -25.28
N ASP A 768 -35.51 -18.84 -24.24
CA ASP A 768 -35.72 -17.41 -24.33
C ASP A 768 -34.40 -16.66 -24.17
N LYS A 769 -33.98 -15.97 -25.22
CA LYS A 769 -32.72 -15.24 -25.27
C LYS A 769 -32.62 -14.10 -24.31
N ARG A 770 -33.74 -13.65 -23.72
CA ARG A 770 -33.79 -12.55 -22.73
C ARG A 770 -33.34 -12.98 -21.33
N ILE A 771 -33.46 -14.26 -21.00
CA ILE A 771 -33.32 -14.78 -19.63
C ILE A 771 -31.87 -14.71 -19.13
N MET A 772 -30.88 -15.18 -19.89
CA MET A 772 -29.51 -15.18 -19.45
C MET A 772 -28.94 -13.76 -19.23
N PRO A 773 -29.18 -12.78 -20.13
CA PRO A 773 -28.82 -11.38 -19.85
C PRO A 773 -29.50 -10.82 -18.59
N PHE A 774 -30.79 -11.16 -18.38
CA PHE A 774 -31.52 -10.74 -17.16
C PHE A 774 -30.90 -11.33 -15.89
N ILE A 775 -30.58 -12.61 -15.87
CA ILE A 775 -29.91 -13.27 -14.73
C ILE A 775 -28.57 -12.61 -14.44
N GLN A 776 -27.74 -12.30 -15.45
CA GLN A 776 -26.48 -11.61 -15.26
C GLN A 776 -26.67 -10.19 -14.69
N LEU A 777 -27.71 -9.49 -15.12
CA LEU A 777 -28.08 -8.21 -14.56
C LEU A 777 -28.48 -8.33 -13.08
N GLN A 778 -29.30 -9.33 -12.72
CA GLN A 778 -29.68 -9.56 -11.33
C GLN A 778 -28.48 -9.94 -10.44
N LYS A 779 -27.52 -10.72 -10.92
CA LYS A 779 -26.29 -11.00 -10.18
C LYS A 779 -25.48 -9.72 -9.89
N LYS A 780 -25.39 -8.81 -10.84
CA LYS A 780 -24.75 -7.50 -10.61
C LYS A 780 -25.53 -6.68 -9.57
N ARG A 781 -26.85 -6.72 -9.61
CA ARG A 781 -27.71 -6.04 -8.62
C ARG A 781 -27.52 -6.63 -7.22
N ILE A 782 -27.39 -7.95 -7.09
CA ILE A 782 -27.08 -8.58 -5.78
C ILE A 782 -25.78 -8.05 -5.21
N ALA A 783 -24.73 -7.95 -6.03
CA ALA A 783 -23.43 -7.42 -5.61
C ALA A 783 -23.48 -5.94 -5.20
N GLN A 784 -24.37 -5.15 -5.81
CA GLN A 784 -24.50 -3.71 -5.55
C GLN A 784 -25.52 -3.35 -4.48
N LEU A 785 -26.65 -4.04 -4.42
CA LEU A 785 -27.83 -3.68 -3.62
C LEU A 785 -28.18 -4.73 -2.55
N GLY A 786 -27.49 -5.86 -2.56
CA GLY A 786 -27.78 -7.00 -1.71
C GLY A 786 -28.93 -7.90 -2.21
N ALA A 787 -28.95 -9.14 -1.74
CA ALA A 787 -29.91 -10.16 -2.16
C ALA A 787 -31.37 -9.80 -1.79
N ALA A 788 -31.58 -9.33 -0.57
CA ALA A 788 -32.93 -8.95 -0.09
C ALA A 788 -33.61 -7.86 -0.95
N SER A 789 -32.81 -6.89 -1.42
CA SER A 789 -33.32 -5.83 -2.30
C SER A 789 -33.57 -6.34 -3.72
N THR A 790 -32.68 -7.18 -4.26
CA THR A 790 -32.73 -7.69 -5.63
C THR A 790 -33.88 -8.71 -5.83
N PHE A 791 -34.15 -9.54 -4.82
CA PHE A 791 -35.23 -10.55 -4.90
C PHE A 791 -36.62 -10.01 -4.53
N ARG A 792 -36.72 -8.72 -4.17
CA ARG A 792 -37.98 -8.10 -3.81
C ARG A 792 -38.91 -8.01 -5.00
N ARG A 793 -40.17 -8.47 -4.83
CA ARG A 793 -41.21 -8.47 -5.88
C ARG A 793 -42.06 -7.20 -5.90
N GLN A 794 -42.11 -6.51 -4.77
CA GLN A 794 -42.93 -5.29 -4.62
C GLN A 794 -42.00 -4.21 -4.04
N LEU A 795 -42.17 -3.00 -4.52
CA LEU A 795 -41.47 -1.84 -3.96
C LEU A 795 -42.04 -1.51 -2.56
N LEU A 796 -41.25 -0.80 -1.79
CA LEU A 796 -41.59 -0.34 -0.44
C LEU A 796 -42.64 0.78 -0.46
N PHE A 797 -42.93 1.35 -1.63
CA PHE A 797 -43.77 2.50 -1.85
C PHE A 797 -44.69 2.30 -3.08
N SER A 798 -45.71 3.12 -3.22
CA SER A 798 -46.58 3.14 -4.41
C SER A 798 -45.94 3.98 -5.52
N GLU A 799 -45.52 3.36 -6.63
CA GLU A 799 -44.93 4.06 -7.76
C GLU A 799 -45.86 5.12 -8.36
N VAL A 800 -47.16 4.77 -8.48
CA VAL A 800 -48.20 5.67 -9.05
C VAL A 800 -48.31 6.92 -8.20
N GLU A 801 -48.41 6.78 -6.86
CA GLU A 801 -48.56 7.92 -5.96
C GLU A 801 -47.29 8.81 -5.96
N VAL A 802 -46.12 8.20 -5.88
CA VAL A 802 -44.83 8.91 -5.89
C VAL A 802 -44.61 9.66 -7.21
N LEU A 803 -44.94 9.06 -8.35
CA LEU A 803 -44.83 9.72 -9.66
C LEU A 803 -45.87 10.84 -9.86
N LYS A 804 -47.06 10.68 -9.30
CA LYS A 804 -48.10 11.75 -9.33
C LYS A 804 -47.60 13.00 -8.58
N LEU A 805 -46.90 12.83 -7.44
CA LEU A 805 -46.27 13.94 -6.72
C LEU A 805 -45.17 14.64 -7.55
N LEU A 806 -44.54 13.94 -8.47
CA LEU A 806 -43.46 14.47 -9.30
C LEU A 806 -43.96 15.15 -10.59
N ILE A 807 -45.24 15.03 -10.95
CA ILE A 807 -45.81 15.57 -12.20
C ILE A 807 -45.46 17.05 -12.43
N PRO A 808 -45.64 17.98 -11.45
CA PRO A 808 -45.31 19.39 -11.67
C PRO A 808 -43.87 19.60 -12.07
N TYR A 809 -42.96 18.88 -11.38
CA TYR A 809 -41.53 18.98 -11.68
C TYR A 809 -41.17 18.34 -13.03
N ILE A 810 -41.73 17.21 -13.40
CA ILE A 810 -41.55 16.57 -14.72
C ILE A 810 -41.98 17.53 -15.84
N LYS A 811 -43.17 18.15 -15.70
CA LYS A 811 -43.68 19.13 -16.67
C LYS A 811 -42.70 20.28 -16.87
N LYS A 812 -42.23 20.88 -15.76
CA LYS A 812 -41.27 22.00 -15.79
C LYS A 812 -39.95 21.58 -16.42
N ASN A 813 -39.38 20.47 -15.93
CA ASN A 813 -38.02 20.05 -16.31
C ASN A 813 -37.91 19.61 -17.78
N LEU A 814 -38.89 18.88 -18.31
CA LEU A 814 -38.92 18.40 -19.70
C LEU A 814 -39.75 19.31 -20.62
N LYS A 815 -40.28 20.41 -20.09
CA LYS A 815 -41.09 21.38 -20.85
C LYS A 815 -42.27 20.69 -21.53
N LEU A 816 -42.99 19.88 -20.75
CA LEU A 816 -44.16 19.13 -21.23
C LEU A 816 -45.46 19.87 -20.93
N THR A 817 -46.40 19.78 -21.85
CA THR A 817 -47.78 20.31 -21.69
C THR A 817 -48.62 19.36 -20.81
N ASP A 818 -48.39 18.04 -20.95
CA ASP A 818 -49.06 17.05 -20.15
C ASP A 818 -48.20 15.86 -19.76
N VAL A 819 -48.50 15.31 -18.57
CA VAL A 819 -47.85 14.12 -18.01
C VAL A 819 -48.94 13.27 -17.38
N SER A 820 -49.11 12.04 -17.86
CA SER A 820 -50.04 11.06 -17.32
C SER A 820 -49.28 9.88 -16.72
N VAL A 821 -49.61 9.54 -15.50
CA VAL A 821 -49.12 8.33 -14.80
C VAL A 821 -50.28 7.34 -14.70
N MET A 822 -50.06 6.14 -15.24
CA MET A 822 -51.08 5.12 -15.33
C MET A 822 -50.52 3.71 -15.14
N THR A 823 -51.38 2.79 -14.72
CA THR A 823 -51.01 1.37 -14.65
C THR A 823 -51.00 0.71 -16.04
N VAL A 824 -50.39 -0.48 -16.12
CA VAL A 824 -50.40 -1.29 -17.36
C VAL A 824 -51.82 -1.58 -17.84
N GLU A 825 -52.76 -1.83 -16.91
CA GLU A 825 -54.17 -2.11 -17.24
C GLU A 825 -54.83 -0.84 -17.85
N GLU A 826 -54.64 0.31 -17.25
CA GLU A 826 -55.13 1.59 -17.74
C GLU A 826 -54.53 1.97 -19.09
N ALA A 827 -53.24 1.72 -19.28
CA ALA A 827 -52.53 2.00 -20.54
C ALA A 827 -53.05 1.14 -21.71
N ARG A 828 -53.32 -0.12 -21.45
CA ARG A 828 -53.94 -1.03 -22.45
C ARG A 828 -55.37 -0.65 -22.81
N SER A 829 -56.17 -0.34 -21.80
CA SER A 829 -57.60 0.03 -22.00
C SER A 829 -57.73 1.35 -22.75
N SER A 830 -56.84 2.30 -22.56
CA SER A 830 -56.85 3.61 -23.23
C SER A 830 -56.00 3.68 -24.49
N SER A 831 -55.34 2.59 -24.89
CA SER A 831 -54.38 2.57 -26.00
C SER A 831 -53.30 3.68 -25.90
N ALA A 832 -52.84 3.97 -24.69
CA ALA A 832 -51.96 5.08 -24.39
C ALA A 832 -50.49 4.90 -24.93
N ALA A 833 -50.10 3.66 -25.29
CA ALA A 833 -48.83 3.34 -25.87
C ALA A 833 -48.88 2.01 -26.66
N PRO A 834 -47.92 1.73 -27.55
CA PRO A 834 -47.80 0.42 -28.20
C PRO A 834 -47.64 -0.72 -27.19
N ASP A 835 -48.31 -1.86 -27.41
CA ASP A 835 -48.19 -3.04 -26.52
C ASP A 835 -46.75 -3.46 -26.26
N THR A 836 -45.89 -3.39 -27.27
CA THR A 836 -44.45 -3.72 -27.16
C THR A 836 -43.73 -2.80 -26.20
N LEU A 837 -44.18 -1.57 -25.95
CA LEU A 837 -43.61 -0.66 -24.97
C LEU A 837 -44.23 -0.93 -23.59
N ILE A 838 -45.52 -1.17 -23.50
CA ILE A 838 -46.25 -1.49 -22.27
C ILE A 838 -45.61 -2.75 -21.63
N GLU A 839 -45.30 -3.76 -22.42
CA GLU A 839 -44.65 -5.00 -21.99
C GLU A 839 -43.21 -4.81 -21.44
N GLN A 840 -42.60 -3.67 -21.64
CA GLN A 840 -41.26 -3.34 -21.10
C GLN A 840 -41.30 -2.73 -19.70
N SER A 841 -42.51 -2.41 -19.20
CA SER A 841 -42.65 -1.88 -17.85
C SER A 841 -42.44 -2.97 -16.79
N GLU A 842 -41.68 -2.64 -15.79
CA GLU A 842 -41.34 -3.50 -14.65
C GLU A 842 -41.50 -2.72 -13.35
N PRO A 843 -41.79 -3.37 -12.22
CA PRO A 843 -41.73 -2.70 -10.92
C PRO A 843 -40.42 -1.98 -10.70
N GLY A 844 -40.45 -0.67 -10.46
CA GLY A 844 -39.24 0.19 -10.32
C GLY A 844 -38.63 0.67 -11.65
N SER A 845 -39.24 0.29 -12.79
CA SER A 845 -38.75 0.71 -14.12
C SER A 845 -39.97 0.93 -15.05
N PRO A 846 -40.63 2.07 -14.94
CA PRO A 846 -41.83 2.36 -15.72
C PRO A 846 -41.49 2.52 -17.22
N ALA A 847 -42.41 2.12 -18.09
CA ALA A 847 -42.27 2.41 -19.51
C ALA A 847 -42.68 3.87 -19.80
N ILE A 848 -41.95 4.50 -20.73
CA ILE A 848 -42.05 5.93 -21.02
C ILE A 848 -42.44 6.11 -22.48
N ASN A 849 -43.61 6.69 -22.73
CA ASN A 849 -44.11 6.97 -24.06
C ASN A 849 -44.29 8.46 -24.28
N PHE A 850 -43.37 9.09 -25.02
CA PHE A 850 -43.50 10.46 -25.47
C PHE A 850 -44.38 10.56 -26.70
N TYR A 851 -45.28 11.58 -26.74
CA TYR A 851 -46.14 11.85 -27.88
C TYR A 851 -46.44 13.35 -27.99
N ASN A 852 -46.93 13.76 -29.17
CA ASN A 852 -47.44 15.10 -29.39
C ASN A 852 -48.96 15.05 -29.45
N PRO A 853 -49.70 15.69 -28.52
CA PRO A 853 -51.13 15.66 -28.44
C PRO A 853 -51.80 16.44 -29.53
#